data_57b7699d34922c0857e74e409e4a07b5
#
_entry.id   57b7699d34922c0857e74e409e4a07b5
#
_cell.length_a   1.000
_cell.length_b   1.000
_cell.length_c   1.000
_cell.angle_alpha   90.00
_cell.angle_beta   90.00
_cell.angle_gamma   90.00
#
_symmetry.space_group_name_H-M   'P 1'
#
loop_
_entity.id
_entity.type
_entity.pdbx_description
1 polymer ?
#
loop_
_entity_poly.entity_id
_entity_poly.type
_entity_poly.pdbx_seq_one_letter_code
_entity_poly.pdbx_strand_id
1 'polypeptide(L)'
;MKLKQIFIAFLSVIALYSCSEKEDIPADADDNFITKVTVSVAGETYSAVIASDTITVTVPYTVSLNGASATVEFTPSAKIMPDPATITDWDTERTFRITSFNGQAHDYTYLVIKDEIRSKGNVELKTPAEIVSFAATGTSIIKGDLVIGSDSDDAEKIKDISALGMLKEIEGNIIIRNSYTGGTLTGLDNITKIGGLSIGSEENSAANETLEMVSMTKLNEVTGNIHVYNNGVKFVQFDLLKAIEGDFVISSSSITTLQMPELINVGGVLNIFGMGKGVISTLVFPKVQTVKNSLSINEISTLKSISFPELIETGSINFSSLPIEFEKLSMPKLSVINGDCLIISNYIQGDLFSTTGNVSLTNLDEMSNLATVTGILSICNFNELSSLSNLKNLKRIGSLKLEKLINCSSPIDISDAVFSAKDSEESIIRISECKKLQKLITKDDLSNVSVDIDAWANNYVDFNFKKVKKLSYTTPDKKVFTLPIEEVHGDFYFGAGMKSGIIANNLKFVDGYMHLKISMMVSNLEFSKLEKIGGQFFMEGTLNTPKMVHNFSNLKSICCNSNPSYAKEGKWSTNNLPYGGLDIRSTTTYELFPVLEKVGGTGITIHGFSAFSCPELVTIAGSLSADAASKLTSFDMPKLKSLSGVNFVKLTSFSDFSIFETFIRDNQITEPNWIVSGCKYNPTYQDMKDGKYKPAE
;
A
#
# COMPACT_ATOMS: atom_id res chain seq x y z
N MET A 1 18.13 90.46 -26.32
CA MET A 1 18.12 91.79 -27.01
C MET A 1 16.86 91.88 -27.78
N LYS A 2 15.87 92.65 -27.34
CA LYS A 2 15.38 93.93 -27.93
C LYS A 2 14.88 93.74 -29.40
N LEU A 3 13.72 94.16 -29.83
CA LEU A 3 12.77 95.21 -29.46
C LEU A 3 11.61 95.13 -30.43
N LYS A 4 10.35 95.18 -29.91
CA LYS A 4 9.44 96.30 -30.00
C LYS A 4 8.88 96.73 -31.44
N GLN A 5 7.53 96.60 -31.50
CA GLN A 5 6.56 97.71 -31.80
C GLN A 5 6.44 98.09 -33.28
N ILE A 6 5.27 98.38 -33.85
CA ILE A 6 4.20 99.33 -33.53
C ILE A 6 3.00 99.13 -34.48
N PHE A 7 1.79 99.10 -33.94
CA PHE A 7 0.57 99.81 -34.29
C PHE A 7 0.39 100.46 -35.70
N ILE A 8 -0.78 100.26 -36.31
CA ILE A 8 -1.78 101.29 -36.57
C ILE A 8 -3.08 100.69 -37.09
N ALA A 9 -4.19 101.15 -36.52
CA ALA A 9 -5.58 100.83 -36.82
C ALA A 9 -6.05 101.54 -38.12
N PHE A 10 -6.97 100.87 -38.83
CA PHE A 10 -7.93 101.57 -39.70
C PHE A 10 -9.33 100.93 -39.54
N LEU A 11 -10.23 101.75 -38.99
CA LEU A 11 -11.66 101.50 -38.83
C LEU A 11 -12.32 101.68 -40.19
N SER A 12 -12.99 100.67 -40.73
CA SER A 12 -14.00 100.80 -41.81
C SER A 12 -15.13 99.82 -41.48
N VAL A 13 -16.26 100.41 -41.12
CA VAL A 13 -17.54 99.76 -40.96
C VAL A 13 -18.02 99.21 -42.27
N ILE A 14 -18.17 97.93 -42.42
CA ILE A 14 -19.01 97.32 -43.46
C ILE A 14 -20.01 96.43 -42.66
N ALA A 15 -21.26 96.78 -42.77
CA ALA A 15 -22.35 95.96 -42.36
C ALA A 15 -22.35 94.64 -43.18
N LEU A 16 -22.00 93.55 -42.54
CA LEU A 16 -22.18 92.23 -43.14
C LEU A 16 -23.51 91.67 -42.58
N TYR A 17 -24.40 91.45 -43.49
CA TYR A 17 -25.48 90.49 -43.29
C TYR A 17 -24.86 89.16 -42.94
N SER A 18 -24.93 88.78 -41.66
CA SER A 18 -24.68 87.40 -41.25
C SER A 18 -25.94 86.59 -41.53
N CYS A 19 -25.94 85.93 -42.71
CA CYS A 19 -26.75 84.72 -42.85
C CYS A 19 -26.11 83.68 -41.94
N SER A 20 -26.58 83.52 -40.74
CA SER A 20 -26.36 82.29 -39.96
C SER A 20 -27.21 81.21 -40.68
N GLU A 21 -26.58 80.41 -41.54
CA GLU A 21 -27.13 79.09 -41.76
C GLU A 21 -27.21 78.46 -40.39
N LYS A 22 -28.43 78.30 -39.84
CA LYS A 22 -28.68 77.37 -38.77
C LYS A 22 -28.32 76.02 -39.40
N GLU A 23 -27.20 75.44 -38.98
CA GLU A 23 -27.01 74.03 -39.21
C GLU A 23 -28.25 73.35 -38.65
N ASP A 24 -29.05 72.71 -39.50
CA ASP A 24 -30.20 71.94 -39.13
C ASP A 24 -29.71 70.84 -38.23
N ILE A 25 -29.99 70.90 -36.93
CA ILE A 25 -29.63 69.86 -35.93
C ILE A 25 -30.33 68.57 -36.41
N PRO A 26 -29.61 67.49 -36.71
CA PRO A 26 -30.22 66.23 -37.11
C PRO A 26 -31.20 65.72 -36.06
N ALA A 27 -32.21 64.99 -36.47
CA ALA A 27 -33.19 64.39 -35.57
C ALA A 27 -32.56 63.37 -34.58
N ASP A 28 -31.40 62.84 -34.94
CA ASP A 28 -30.56 61.86 -34.22
C ASP A 28 -29.32 62.52 -33.56
N ALA A 29 -29.34 63.84 -33.34
CA ALA A 29 -28.17 64.59 -32.89
C ALA A 29 -27.61 64.13 -31.54
N ASP A 30 -28.40 63.52 -30.69
CA ASP A 30 -28.01 62.99 -29.36
C ASP A 30 -27.67 61.48 -29.44
N ASP A 31 -28.00 60.79 -30.51
CA ASP A 31 -27.82 59.35 -30.65
C ASP A 31 -26.35 58.98 -30.98
N ASN A 32 -25.86 57.94 -30.34
CA ASN A 32 -24.48 57.47 -30.48
C ASN A 32 -24.41 55.93 -30.46
N PHE A 33 -25.22 55.25 -31.28
CA PHE A 33 -25.37 53.81 -31.27
C PHE A 33 -24.74 53.17 -32.51
N ILE A 34 -24.12 51.98 -32.30
CA ILE A 34 -23.83 51.02 -33.39
C ILE A 34 -25.04 50.11 -33.51
N THR A 35 -25.62 50.01 -34.69
CA THR A 35 -26.84 49.25 -34.95
C THR A 35 -26.55 47.89 -35.62
N LYS A 36 -25.45 47.77 -36.36
CA LYS A 36 -25.09 46.55 -37.03
C LYS A 36 -23.59 46.52 -37.34
N VAL A 37 -22.99 45.35 -37.19
CA VAL A 37 -21.63 45.09 -37.67
C VAL A 37 -21.65 43.76 -38.41
N THR A 38 -21.09 43.79 -39.62
CA THR A 38 -20.84 42.60 -40.45
C THR A 38 -19.40 42.58 -40.92
N VAL A 39 -18.74 41.43 -40.83
CA VAL A 39 -17.36 41.25 -41.27
C VAL A 39 -17.35 40.20 -42.36
N SER A 40 -16.73 40.51 -43.51
CA SER A 40 -16.69 39.64 -44.68
C SER A 40 -15.27 39.28 -45.05
N VAL A 41 -15.02 37.98 -45.23
CA VAL A 41 -13.73 37.42 -45.64
C VAL A 41 -13.95 36.22 -46.52
N ALA A 42 -13.17 36.06 -47.59
CA ALA A 42 -13.20 34.92 -48.52
C ALA A 42 -14.61 34.61 -49.10
N GLY A 43 -15.49 35.60 -49.21
CA GLY A 43 -16.85 35.45 -49.75
C GLY A 43 -17.92 35.13 -48.70
N GLU A 44 -17.54 34.84 -47.46
CA GLU A 44 -18.44 34.60 -46.35
C GLU A 44 -18.63 35.88 -45.51
N THR A 45 -19.83 36.06 -44.94
CA THR A 45 -20.17 37.23 -44.12
C THR A 45 -20.66 36.81 -42.73
N TYR A 46 -20.03 37.37 -41.73
CA TYR A 46 -20.33 37.11 -40.31
C TYR A 46 -20.98 38.34 -39.69
N SER A 47 -22.18 38.18 -39.15
CA SER A 47 -22.92 39.25 -38.47
C SER A 47 -22.59 39.25 -36.97
N ALA A 48 -22.29 40.42 -36.43
CA ALA A 48 -22.05 40.57 -35.00
C ALA A 48 -23.36 40.55 -34.20
N VAL A 49 -23.29 40.06 -32.98
CA VAL A 49 -24.27 40.28 -31.91
C VAL A 49 -23.83 41.51 -31.13
N ILE A 50 -24.71 42.49 -31.00
CA ILE A 50 -24.48 43.69 -30.21
C ILE A 50 -25.33 43.57 -28.93
N ALA A 51 -24.68 43.49 -27.77
CA ALA A 51 -25.33 43.37 -26.47
C ALA A 51 -24.70 44.37 -25.50
N SER A 52 -25.52 45.35 -25.06
CA SER A 52 -25.04 46.49 -24.30
C SER A 52 -23.90 47.20 -25.06
N ASP A 53 -22.71 47.26 -24.48
CA ASP A 53 -21.56 47.96 -25.03
C ASP A 53 -20.54 46.99 -25.69
N THR A 54 -20.99 45.75 -26.01
CA THR A 54 -20.13 44.71 -26.58
C THR A 54 -20.63 44.26 -27.94
N ILE A 55 -19.72 44.26 -28.93
CA ILE A 55 -19.91 43.77 -30.29
C ILE A 55 -19.17 42.47 -30.43
N THR A 56 -19.86 41.35 -30.54
CA THR A 56 -19.27 40.03 -30.65
C THR A 56 -19.47 39.46 -32.05
N VAL A 57 -18.37 39.20 -32.76
CA VAL A 57 -18.37 38.47 -34.04
C VAL A 57 -17.94 37.04 -33.77
N THR A 58 -18.80 36.08 -34.08
CA THR A 58 -18.46 34.64 -33.98
C THR A 58 -18.12 34.11 -35.36
N VAL A 59 -16.92 33.50 -35.48
CA VAL A 59 -16.45 32.90 -36.72
C VAL A 59 -15.89 31.49 -36.44
N PRO A 60 -15.93 30.56 -37.41
CA PRO A 60 -15.27 29.26 -37.25
C PRO A 60 -13.80 29.42 -36.90
N TYR A 61 -13.27 28.50 -36.06
CA TYR A 61 -11.88 28.57 -35.57
C TYR A 61 -10.82 28.69 -36.65
N THR A 62 -11.07 28.11 -37.84
CA THR A 62 -10.17 28.12 -39.00
C THR A 62 -10.19 29.43 -39.77
N VAL A 63 -11.15 30.32 -39.52
CA VAL A 63 -11.31 31.58 -40.24
C VAL A 63 -10.47 32.67 -39.60
N SER A 64 -9.53 33.24 -40.33
CA SER A 64 -8.86 34.48 -39.95
C SER A 64 -9.60 35.67 -40.54
N LEU A 65 -9.83 36.70 -39.72
CA LEU A 65 -10.40 37.97 -40.14
C LEU A 65 -9.31 39.01 -40.44
N ASN A 66 -8.06 38.60 -40.53
CA ASN A 66 -6.99 39.47 -41.07
C ASN A 66 -7.18 39.67 -42.56
N GLY A 67 -7.25 40.91 -43.02
CA GLY A 67 -7.59 41.27 -44.40
C GLY A 67 -9.09 41.26 -44.71
N ALA A 68 -9.94 41.01 -43.70
CA ALA A 68 -11.39 41.09 -43.87
C ALA A 68 -11.86 42.52 -44.11
N SER A 69 -12.98 42.68 -44.81
CA SER A 69 -13.73 43.94 -44.90
C SER A 69 -14.91 43.94 -43.93
N ALA A 70 -15.22 45.07 -43.34
CA ALA A 70 -16.39 45.16 -42.46
C ALA A 70 -17.30 46.33 -42.80
N THR A 71 -18.59 46.14 -42.59
CA THR A 71 -19.60 47.19 -42.63
C THR A 71 -20.08 47.41 -41.21
N VAL A 72 -19.95 48.65 -40.75
CA VAL A 72 -20.42 49.10 -39.46
C VAL A 72 -21.51 50.13 -39.68
N GLU A 73 -22.75 49.79 -39.33
CA GLU A 73 -23.89 50.72 -39.37
C GLU A 73 -24.03 51.36 -37.98
N PHE A 74 -24.00 52.67 -37.95
CA PHE A 74 -24.12 53.47 -36.73
C PHE A 74 -24.95 54.74 -36.99
N THR A 75 -25.29 55.47 -35.94
CA THR A 75 -26.07 56.69 -36.05
C THR A 75 -25.53 57.62 -37.12
N PRO A 76 -26.35 58.02 -38.13
CA PRO A 76 -25.84 58.74 -39.34
C PRO A 76 -25.21 60.10 -39.03
N SER A 77 -25.66 60.80 -37.98
CA SER A 77 -25.10 62.10 -37.57
C SER A 77 -23.84 61.96 -36.69
N ALA A 78 -23.55 60.76 -36.16
CA ALA A 78 -22.44 60.51 -35.26
C ALA A 78 -21.10 60.27 -36.01
N LYS A 79 -20.00 60.32 -35.23
CA LYS A 79 -18.64 59.98 -35.68
C LYS A 79 -18.18 58.75 -34.96
N ILE A 80 -17.49 57.85 -35.74
CA ILE A 80 -16.90 56.62 -35.18
C ILE A 80 -15.38 56.68 -35.23
N MET A 81 -14.72 56.23 -34.17
CA MET A 81 -13.28 56.10 -34.06
C MET A 81 -12.89 54.74 -33.44
N PRO A 82 -11.95 53.97 -34.02
CA PRO A 82 -11.30 54.19 -35.30
C PRO A 82 -12.29 54.06 -36.48
N ASP A 83 -11.96 54.64 -37.61
CA ASP A 83 -12.76 54.49 -38.83
C ASP A 83 -12.73 53.04 -39.29
N PRO A 84 -13.86 52.33 -39.38
CA PRO A 84 -13.92 50.93 -39.81
C PRO A 84 -13.26 50.65 -41.17
N ALA A 85 -13.28 51.64 -42.07
CA ALA A 85 -12.68 51.50 -43.41
C ALA A 85 -11.14 51.44 -43.37
N THR A 86 -10.51 51.85 -42.29
CA THR A 86 -9.05 51.81 -42.10
C THR A 86 -8.55 50.54 -41.44
N ILE A 87 -9.44 49.68 -40.95
CA ILE A 87 -9.11 48.48 -40.21
C ILE A 87 -8.86 47.32 -41.19
N THR A 88 -7.67 46.76 -41.15
CA THR A 88 -7.28 45.60 -41.97
C THR A 88 -7.24 44.29 -41.17
N ASP A 89 -7.09 44.36 -39.84
CA ASP A 89 -7.10 43.19 -38.96
C ASP A 89 -8.32 43.21 -38.05
N TRP A 90 -9.34 42.43 -38.42
CA TRP A 90 -10.57 42.29 -37.66
C TRP A 90 -10.52 41.12 -36.64
N ASP A 91 -9.41 40.41 -36.49
CA ASP A 91 -9.21 39.40 -35.47
C ASP A 91 -8.86 40.04 -34.08
N THR A 92 -8.34 41.27 -34.11
CA THR A 92 -7.87 41.95 -32.89
C THR A 92 -8.99 42.68 -32.17
N GLU A 93 -9.11 42.46 -30.84
CA GLU A 93 -10.01 43.23 -29.95
C GLU A 93 -9.73 44.72 -30.01
N ARG A 94 -10.79 45.55 -30.03
CA ARG A 94 -10.68 47.00 -30.08
C ARG A 94 -11.90 47.69 -29.49
N THR A 95 -11.75 48.96 -29.17
CA THR A 95 -12.86 49.83 -28.74
C THR A 95 -13.25 50.77 -29.89
N PHE A 96 -14.52 50.77 -30.25
CA PHE A 96 -15.14 51.80 -31.10
C PHE A 96 -15.78 52.86 -30.25
N ARG A 97 -15.35 54.12 -30.41
CA ARG A 97 -15.99 55.26 -29.79
C ARG A 97 -16.93 55.93 -30.76
N ILE A 98 -18.20 55.98 -30.44
CA ILE A 98 -19.23 56.72 -31.20
C ILE A 98 -19.47 58.04 -30.49
N THR A 99 -19.30 59.14 -31.23
CA THR A 99 -19.55 60.47 -30.68
C THR A 99 -20.73 61.06 -31.45
N SER A 100 -21.84 61.37 -30.77
CA SER A 100 -23.04 62.01 -31.33
C SER A 100 -22.72 63.39 -31.92
N PHE A 101 -23.62 63.93 -32.72
CA PHE A 101 -23.50 65.31 -33.25
C PHE A 101 -23.33 66.32 -32.11
N ASN A 102 -24.04 66.14 -30.98
CA ASN A 102 -23.96 66.97 -29.79
C ASN A 102 -22.76 66.67 -28.85
N GLY A 103 -21.85 65.76 -29.29
CA GLY A 103 -20.60 65.47 -28.55
C GLY A 103 -20.72 64.44 -27.41
N GLN A 104 -21.83 63.74 -27.26
CA GLN A 104 -21.97 62.64 -26.34
C GLN A 104 -21.20 61.41 -26.86
N ALA A 105 -20.30 60.82 -26.05
CA ALA A 105 -19.50 59.68 -26.46
C ALA A 105 -20.04 58.38 -25.86
N HIS A 106 -20.04 57.30 -26.62
CA HIS A 106 -20.34 55.94 -26.21
C HIS A 106 -19.28 54.99 -26.78
N ASP A 107 -18.73 54.15 -25.90
CA ASP A 107 -17.66 53.21 -26.26
C ASP A 107 -18.22 51.78 -26.35
N TYR A 108 -17.91 51.10 -27.48
CA TYR A 108 -18.23 49.71 -27.71
C TYR A 108 -16.96 48.88 -27.78
N THR A 109 -16.91 47.77 -27.05
CA THR A 109 -15.82 46.76 -27.16
C THR A 109 -16.16 45.79 -28.27
N TYR A 110 -15.33 45.74 -29.31
CA TYR A 110 -15.39 44.75 -30.37
C TYR A 110 -14.48 43.58 -30.04
N LEU A 111 -15.01 42.34 -30.07
CA LEU A 111 -14.27 41.11 -29.86
C LEU A 111 -14.72 40.03 -30.85
N VAL A 112 -13.80 39.09 -31.12
CA VAL A 112 -14.02 37.95 -32.01
C VAL A 112 -14.00 36.65 -31.15
N ILE A 113 -15.07 35.87 -31.29
CA ILE A 113 -15.13 34.52 -30.73
C ILE A 113 -14.90 33.53 -31.89
N LYS A 114 -13.88 32.69 -31.73
CA LYS A 114 -13.63 31.57 -32.62
C LYS A 114 -14.52 30.41 -32.22
N ASP A 115 -15.53 30.07 -33.00
CA ASP A 115 -16.44 28.97 -32.78
C ASP A 115 -15.69 27.63 -32.97
N GLU A 116 -15.81 26.73 -31.99
CA GLU A 116 -15.10 25.47 -31.99
C GLU A 116 -15.84 24.44 -32.83
N ILE A 117 -15.10 23.81 -33.75
CA ILE A 117 -15.63 22.70 -34.53
C ILE A 117 -15.51 21.42 -33.74
N ARG A 118 -16.63 20.74 -33.50
CA ARG A 118 -16.72 19.51 -32.76
C ARG A 118 -16.92 18.31 -33.67
N SER A 119 -16.24 17.18 -33.37
CA SER A 119 -16.54 15.90 -34.04
C SER A 119 -17.91 15.39 -33.63
N LYS A 120 -18.46 14.44 -34.40
CA LYS A 120 -19.74 13.77 -34.07
C LYS A 120 -19.57 12.59 -33.11
N GLY A 121 -18.35 12.12 -32.88
CA GLY A 121 -18.01 10.95 -32.05
C GLY A 121 -16.51 10.68 -32.17
N ASN A 122 -16.14 9.40 -32.09
CA ASN A 122 -14.74 8.95 -32.18
C ASN A 122 -14.10 9.35 -33.52
N VAL A 123 -12.79 9.59 -33.47
CA VAL A 123 -11.95 9.89 -34.62
C VAL A 123 -10.82 8.85 -34.68
N GLU A 124 -10.75 8.11 -35.79
CA GLU A 124 -9.68 7.12 -36.00
C GLU A 124 -8.80 7.62 -37.19
N LEU A 125 -7.52 7.77 -36.94
CA LEU A 125 -6.50 8.25 -37.87
C LEU A 125 -5.44 7.18 -38.04
N LYS A 126 -5.59 6.33 -39.06
CA LYS A 126 -4.78 5.11 -39.27
C LYS A 126 -3.62 5.31 -40.24
N THR A 127 -3.64 6.42 -41.01
CA THR A 127 -2.65 6.75 -42.05
C THR A 127 -2.21 8.20 -41.93
N PRO A 128 -1.01 8.57 -42.44
CA PRO A 128 -0.58 9.98 -42.55
C PRO A 128 -1.55 10.86 -43.36
N ALA A 129 -2.17 10.30 -44.42
CA ALA A 129 -3.14 11.02 -45.23
C ALA A 129 -4.41 11.38 -44.45
N GLU A 130 -4.88 10.50 -43.58
CA GLU A 130 -6.03 10.75 -42.69
C GLU A 130 -5.72 11.85 -41.67
N ILE A 131 -4.49 11.92 -41.13
CA ILE A 131 -4.04 13.01 -40.24
C ILE A 131 -4.20 14.36 -40.95
N VAL A 132 -3.67 14.49 -42.18
CA VAL A 132 -3.74 15.73 -42.96
C VAL A 132 -5.19 16.08 -43.30
N SER A 133 -5.99 15.08 -43.73
CA SER A 133 -7.39 15.29 -44.08
C SER A 133 -8.22 15.73 -42.86
N PHE A 134 -7.99 15.14 -41.70
CA PHE A 134 -8.66 15.53 -40.48
C PHE A 134 -8.25 16.94 -40.03
N ALA A 135 -6.96 17.28 -40.11
CA ALA A 135 -6.46 18.61 -39.77
C ALA A 135 -7.14 19.70 -40.62
N ALA A 136 -7.39 19.42 -41.91
CA ALA A 136 -8.08 20.35 -42.80
C ALA A 136 -9.55 20.62 -42.42
N THR A 137 -10.17 19.79 -41.57
CA THR A 137 -11.54 20.04 -41.06
C THR A 137 -11.59 21.18 -40.04
N GLY A 138 -10.45 21.53 -39.42
CA GLY A 138 -10.37 22.52 -38.36
C GLY A 138 -11.05 22.07 -37.04
N THR A 139 -11.36 20.80 -36.91
CA THR A 139 -11.99 20.24 -35.68
C THR A 139 -11.08 20.47 -34.48
N SER A 140 -11.57 21.22 -33.48
CA SER A 140 -10.82 21.56 -32.26
C SER A 140 -11.21 20.73 -31.06
N ILE A 141 -12.40 20.13 -31.05
CA ILE A 141 -12.91 19.28 -29.99
C ILE A 141 -13.38 17.93 -30.54
N ILE A 142 -12.89 16.84 -29.96
CA ILE A 142 -13.34 15.50 -30.27
C ILE A 142 -14.29 15.01 -29.17
N LYS A 143 -15.56 14.67 -29.52
CA LYS A 143 -16.59 14.21 -28.57
C LYS A 143 -16.46 12.77 -28.12
N GLY A 144 -15.56 12.01 -28.71
CA GLY A 144 -15.28 10.62 -28.37
C GLY A 144 -13.79 10.39 -28.25
N ASP A 145 -13.36 9.18 -28.57
CA ASP A 145 -11.94 8.82 -28.55
C ASP A 145 -11.21 9.35 -29.79
N LEU A 146 -9.92 9.69 -29.62
CA LEU A 146 -8.97 9.89 -30.69
C LEU A 146 -8.03 8.69 -30.76
N VAL A 147 -8.14 7.89 -31.81
CA VAL A 147 -7.26 6.75 -32.06
C VAL A 147 -6.24 7.14 -33.15
N ILE A 148 -4.95 7.03 -32.83
CA ILE A 148 -3.85 7.29 -33.76
C ILE A 148 -3.10 6.00 -34.02
N GLY A 149 -3.09 5.57 -35.27
CA GLY A 149 -2.46 4.33 -35.71
C GLY A 149 -3.37 3.11 -35.69
N SER A 150 -2.77 1.95 -35.88
CA SER A 150 -3.38 0.63 -35.94
C SER A 150 -2.45 -0.40 -35.30
N ASP A 151 -3.00 -1.48 -34.79
CA ASP A 151 -2.22 -2.61 -34.25
C ASP A 151 -1.97 -3.70 -35.31
N SER A 152 -2.43 -3.52 -36.55
CA SER A 152 -2.13 -4.44 -37.65
C SER A 152 -0.66 -4.36 -38.06
N ASP A 153 0.00 -5.49 -38.28
CA ASP A 153 1.40 -5.56 -38.71
C ASP A 153 1.63 -4.90 -40.07
N ASP A 154 0.63 -4.96 -40.97
CA ASP A 154 0.67 -4.36 -42.31
C ASP A 154 0.26 -2.89 -42.31
N ALA A 155 -0.01 -2.25 -41.17
CA ALA A 155 -0.45 -0.88 -41.09
C ALA A 155 0.62 0.11 -41.55
N GLU A 156 0.18 1.14 -42.27
CA GLU A 156 1.05 2.25 -42.62
C GLU A 156 1.59 2.96 -41.39
N LYS A 157 2.88 3.28 -41.40
CA LYS A 157 3.54 3.92 -40.26
C LYS A 157 3.29 5.42 -40.22
N ILE A 158 2.77 5.90 -39.08
CA ILE A 158 2.56 7.34 -38.83
C ILE A 158 3.77 7.84 -38.04
N LYS A 159 4.50 8.82 -38.56
CA LYS A 159 5.70 9.40 -37.92
C LYS A 159 5.46 10.80 -37.36
N ASP A 160 4.47 11.51 -37.90
CA ASP A 160 4.22 12.92 -37.59
C ASP A 160 2.72 13.18 -37.42
N ILE A 161 2.36 13.80 -36.31
CA ILE A 161 1.01 14.24 -35.98
C ILE A 161 0.94 15.75 -35.71
N SER A 162 1.97 16.50 -36.04
CA SER A 162 2.06 17.96 -35.80
C SER A 162 0.90 18.75 -36.40
N ALA A 163 0.30 18.24 -37.50
CA ALA A 163 -0.89 18.84 -38.12
C ALA A 163 -2.12 18.88 -37.17
N LEU A 164 -2.14 18.09 -36.08
CA LEU A 164 -3.24 18.07 -35.09
C LEU A 164 -3.17 19.21 -34.06
N GLY A 165 -2.26 20.19 -34.25
CA GLY A 165 -2.05 21.29 -33.31
C GLY A 165 -3.25 22.22 -33.06
N MET A 166 -4.35 22.07 -33.85
CA MET A 166 -5.60 22.78 -33.59
C MET A 166 -6.47 22.15 -32.48
N LEU A 167 -6.18 20.91 -32.06
CA LEU A 167 -6.94 20.21 -31.01
C LEU A 167 -6.77 20.89 -29.66
N LYS A 168 -7.88 21.06 -28.95
CA LYS A 168 -7.94 21.66 -27.60
C LYS A 168 -8.51 20.74 -26.56
N GLU A 169 -9.48 19.90 -26.93
CA GLU A 169 -10.18 19.00 -26.01
C GLU A 169 -10.54 17.67 -26.68
N ILE A 170 -10.40 16.58 -25.92
CA ILE A 170 -10.86 15.24 -26.31
C ILE A 170 -11.68 14.70 -25.15
N GLU A 171 -13.02 14.64 -25.33
CA GLU A 171 -13.95 14.20 -24.28
C GLU A 171 -13.74 12.71 -23.93
N GLY A 172 -13.27 11.89 -24.90
CA GLY A 172 -12.87 10.50 -24.69
C GLY A 172 -11.36 10.34 -24.46
N ASN A 173 -10.83 9.18 -24.85
CA ASN A 173 -9.43 8.82 -24.65
C ASN A 173 -8.59 9.14 -25.89
N ILE A 174 -7.33 9.49 -25.68
CA ILE A 174 -6.28 9.43 -26.70
C ILE A 174 -5.68 8.03 -26.65
N ILE A 175 -5.70 7.32 -27.79
CA ILE A 175 -5.20 5.94 -27.90
C ILE A 175 -4.14 5.90 -29.00
N ILE A 176 -2.90 5.65 -28.60
CA ILE A 176 -1.76 5.52 -29.52
C ILE A 176 -1.49 4.05 -29.80
N ARG A 177 -1.64 3.64 -31.07
CA ARG A 177 -1.49 2.27 -31.54
C ARG A 177 -0.09 1.98 -32.12
N ASN A 178 0.22 0.71 -32.35
CA ASN A 178 1.55 0.21 -32.73
C ASN A 178 2.12 0.78 -34.04
N SER A 179 1.27 1.20 -34.98
CA SER A 179 1.75 1.80 -36.23
C SER A 179 2.20 3.25 -36.08
N TYR A 180 1.97 3.89 -34.92
CA TYR A 180 2.59 5.18 -34.63
C TYR A 180 4.07 4.98 -34.28
N THR A 181 4.97 5.60 -35.07
CA THR A 181 6.42 5.48 -34.92
C THR A 181 7.11 6.85 -34.76
N GLY A 182 6.35 7.88 -34.40
CA GLY A 182 6.89 9.18 -34.01
C GLY A 182 7.63 9.13 -32.67
N GLY A 183 8.65 9.99 -32.54
CA GLY A 183 9.43 10.07 -31.29
C GLY A 183 8.76 10.90 -30.18
N THR A 184 7.75 11.70 -30.53
CA THR A 184 7.05 12.63 -29.62
C THR A 184 5.56 12.67 -29.95
N LEU A 185 4.76 13.28 -29.08
CA LEU A 185 3.34 13.58 -29.32
C LEU A 185 3.12 15.03 -29.77
N THR A 186 4.13 15.65 -30.41
CA THR A 186 3.99 17.01 -30.98
C THR A 186 2.81 17.11 -31.93
N GLY A 187 1.93 18.07 -31.68
CA GLY A 187 0.62 18.19 -32.31
C GLY A 187 -0.54 18.01 -31.33
N LEU A 188 -0.26 17.43 -30.14
CA LEU A 188 -1.22 17.36 -29.04
C LEU A 188 -0.92 18.39 -27.93
N ASP A 189 0.05 19.28 -28.16
CA ASP A 189 0.55 20.24 -27.14
C ASP A 189 -0.48 21.29 -26.72
N ASN A 190 -1.49 21.55 -27.56
CA ASN A 190 -2.52 22.55 -27.28
C ASN A 190 -3.73 21.98 -26.53
N ILE A 191 -3.76 20.68 -26.30
CA ILE A 191 -4.86 20.03 -25.60
C ILE A 191 -4.80 20.40 -24.11
N THR A 192 -5.94 20.85 -23.58
CA THR A 192 -6.09 21.28 -22.19
C THR A 192 -6.87 20.25 -21.34
N LYS A 193 -7.71 19.43 -22.01
CA LYS A 193 -8.55 18.43 -21.33
C LYS A 193 -8.66 17.16 -22.16
N ILE A 194 -8.60 16.01 -21.48
CA ILE A 194 -8.83 14.68 -22.07
C ILE A 194 -9.65 13.80 -21.13
N GLY A 195 -10.36 12.81 -21.71
CA GLY A 195 -10.92 11.70 -20.95
C GLY A 195 -9.80 10.83 -20.38
N GLY A 196 -8.88 10.38 -21.22
CA GLY A 196 -7.72 9.59 -20.80
C GLY A 196 -6.64 9.50 -21.88
N LEU A 197 -5.50 8.87 -21.53
CA LEU A 197 -4.40 8.59 -22.44
C LEU A 197 -3.99 7.12 -22.33
N SER A 198 -3.92 6.41 -23.45
CA SER A 198 -3.46 5.02 -23.52
C SER A 198 -2.39 4.84 -24.58
N ILE A 199 -1.21 4.39 -24.17
CA ILE A 199 -0.07 4.10 -25.04
C ILE A 199 0.43 2.70 -24.75
N GLY A 200 0.35 1.79 -25.73
CA GLY A 200 0.67 0.37 -25.53
C GLY A 200 -0.31 -0.36 -24.61
N SER A 201 0.11 -1.53 -24.13
CA SER A 201 -0.63 -2.33 -23.15
C SER A 201 0.33 -3.06 -22.23
N GLU A 202 -0.17 -3.54 -21.09
CA GLU A 202 0.63 -4.34 -20.14
C GLU A 202 1.19 -5.61 -20.79
N GLU A 203 0.45 -6.21 -21.72
CA GLU A 203 0.86 -7.41 -22.45
C GLU A 203 1.87 -7.12 -23.57
N ASN A 204 1.93 -5.89 -24.07
CA ASN A 204 2.79 -5.48 -25.19
C ASN A 204 3.44 -4.11 -24.95
N SER A 205 4.34 -4.02 -23.99
CA SER A 205 5.11 -2.81 -23.69
C SER A 205 6.25 -2.52 -24.69
N ALA A 206 6.56 -3.47 -25.59
CA ALA A 206 7.52 -3.29 -26.68
C ALA A 206 6.95 -2.57 -27.89
N ALA A 207 5.62 -2.35 -27.94
CA ALA A 207 4.99 -1.56 -28.98
C ALA A 207 5.44 -0.09 -28.91
N ASN A 208 5.62 0.54 -30.07
CA ASN A 208 5.99 1.97 -30.19
C ASN A 208 7.32 2.36 -29.51
N GLU A 209 8.32 1.49 -29.48
CA GLU A 209 9.63 1.77 -28.83
C GLU A 209 10.35 3.02 -29.39
N THR A 210 9.92 3.56 -30.51
CA THR A 210 10.43 4.82 -31.07
C THR A 210 9.89 6.06 -30.35
N LEU A 211 8.78 5.94 -29.61
CA LEU A 211 8.21 7.04 -28.84
C LEU A 211 9.06 7.26 -27.59
N GLU A 212 9.81 8.36 -27.56
CA GLU A 212 10.71 8.71 -26.47
C GLU A 212 10.11 9.73 -25.50
N MET A 213 9.18 10.57 -25.97
CA MET A 213 8.63 11.67 -25.18
C MET A 213 7.10 11.69 -25.21
N VAL A 214 6.51 11.63 -24.04
CA VAL A 214 5.10 11.89 -23.78
C VAL A 214 4.98 13.23 -23.08
N SER A 215 4.67 14.28 -23.84
CA SER A 215 4.57 15.65 -23.34
C SER A 215 3.28 16.30 -23.82
N MET A 216 2.52 16.87 -22.88
CA MET A 216 1.33 17.69 -23.14
C MET A 216 1.31 18.84 -22.13
N THR A 217 2.10 19.88 -22.40
CA THR A 217 2.43 20.94 -21.42
C THR A 217 1.25 21.83 -21.04
N LYS A 218 0.18 21.88 -21.87
CA LYS A 218 -1.05 22.63 -21.58
C LYS A 218 -2.16 21.79 -20.93
N LEU A 219 -1.97 20.48 -20.87
CA LEU A 219 -2.96 19.58 -20.26
C LEU A 219 -3.13 19.91 -18.77
N ASN A 220 -4.35 20.20 -18.35
CA ASN A 220 -4.65 20.56 -16.96
C ASN A 220 -5.75 19.69 -16.31
N GLU A 221 -6.50 18.91 -17.10
CA GLU A 221 -7.57 18.04 -16.63
C GLU A 221 -7.59 16.70 -17.36
N VAL A 222 -7.65 15.60 -16.58
CA VAL A 222 -7.82 14.22 -17.04
C VAL A 222 -8.92 13.58 -16.22
N THR A 223 -10.05 13.23 -16.85
CA THR A 223 -11.23 12.68 -16.18
C THR A 223 -11.22 11.14 -16.08
N GLY A 224 -10.26 10.47 -16.68
CA GLY A 224 -10.05 9.03 -16.63
C GLY A 224 -8.60 8.70 -16.34
N ASN A 225 -8.05 7.73 -17.06
CA ASN A 225 -6.73 7.16 -16.79
C ASN A 225 -5.64 7.73 -17.71
N ILE A 226 -4.42 7.76 -17.22
CA ILE A 226 -3.19 7.85 -18.02
C ILE A 226 -2.43 6.55 -17.88
N HIS A 227 -2.36 5.77 -18.94
CA HIS A 227 -1.63 4.52 -19.01
C HIS A 227 -0.56 4.59 -20.12
N VAL A 228 0.71 4.47 -19.74
CA VAL A 228 1.86 4.43 -20.64
C VAL A 228 2.64 3.14 -20.40
N TYR A 229 2.41 2.15 -21.25
CA TYR A 229 3.13 0.89 -21.30
C TYR A 229 4.08 0.90 -22.50
N ASN A 230 5.27 1.49 -22.33
CA ASN A 230 6.17 1.66 -23.44
C ASN A 230 7.64 1.73 -23.03
N ASN A 231 8.44 0.77 -23.48
CA ASN A 231 9.87 0.65 -23.15
C ASN A 231 10.75 1.74 -23.77
N GLY A 232 10.29 2.44 -24.81
CA GLY A 232 11.01 3.55 -25.45
C GLY A 232 10.90 4.88 -24.73
N VAL A 233 9.83 5.07 -23.92
CA VAL A 233 9.55 6.35 -23.27
C VAL A 233 10.60 6.68 -22.23
N LYS A 234 11.28 7.81 -22.45
CA LYS A 234 12.33 8.38 -21.57
C LYS A 234 11.80 9.56 -20.76
N PHE A 235 10.91 10.37 -21.36
CA PHE A 235 10.44 11.63 -20.79
C PHE A 235 8.92 11.64 -20.72
N VAL A 236 8.37 11.93 -19.54
CA VAL A 236 6.94 12.19 -19.34
C VAL A 236 6.79 13.56 -18.69
N GLN A 237 6.02 14.47 -19.33
CA GLN A 237 5.89 15.85 -18.89
C GLN A 237 4.47 16.39 -19.03
N PHE A 238 3.89 16.80 -17.90
CA PHE A 238 2.58 17.44 -17.79
C PHE A 238 2.67 18.66 -16.86
N ASP A 239 3.05 19.82 -17.39
CA ASP A 239 3.43 20.98 -16.57
C ASP A 239 2.26 21.61 -15.80
N LEU A 240 1.04 21.57 -16.36
CA LEU A 240 -0.14 22.22 -15.79
C LEU A 240 -1.16 21.23 -15.18
N LEU A 241 -0.91 19.94 -15.28
CA LEU A 241 -1.85 18.91 -14.83
C LEU A 241 -2.00 18.93 -13.31
N LYS A 242 -3.23 19.18 -12.82
CA LYS A 242 -3.56 19.30 -11.39
C LYS A 242 -4.21 18.05 -10.81
N ALA A 243 -4.98 17.33 -11.62
CA ALA A 243 -5.70 16.16 -11.18
C ALA A 243 -5.84 15.13 -12.29
N ILE A 244 -5.78 13.86 -11.88
CA ILE A 244 -6.16 12.69 -12.68
C ILE A 244 -7.26 11.99 -11.88
N GLU A 245 -8.48 11.90 -12.43
CA GLU A 245 -9.60 11.27 -11.69
C GLU A 245 -9.47 9.75 -11.61
N GLY A 246 -8.81 9.14 -12.58
CA GLY A 246 -8.49 7.70 -12.61
C GLY A 246 -7.07 7.36 -12.20
N ASP A 247 -6.52 6.34 -12.87
CA ASP A 247 -5.17 5.82 -12.63
C ASP A 247 -4.11 6.61 -13.42
N PHE A 248 -2.94 6.72 -12.82
CA PHE A 248 -1.72 7.16 -13.46
C PHE A 248 -0.69 6.03 -13.44
N VAL A 249 -0.45 5.40 -14.58
CA VAL A 249 0.44 4.24 -14.69
C VAL A 249 1.49 4.51 -15.77
N ILE A 250 2.75 4.45 -15.38
CA ILE A 250 3.92 4.47 -16.27
C ILE A 250 4.69 3.18 -16.09
N SER A 251 4.82 2.41 -17.16
CA SER A 251 5.66 1.21 -17.23
C SER A 251 6.66 1.37 -18.36
N SER A 252 7.91 1.65 -18.03
CA SER A 252 8.98 1.85 -19.02
C SER A 252 10.34 1.45 -18.46
N SER A 253 11.07 0.67 -19.25
CA SER A 253 12.47 0.30 -18.93
C SER A 253 13.48 1.42 -19.21
N SER A 254 13.08 2.51 -19.88
CA SER A 254 13.95 3.60 -20.30
C SER A 254 13.68 4.93 -19.59
N ILE A 255 12.74 4.98 -18.67
CA ILE A 255 12.32 6.24 -18.04
C ILE A 255 13.49 6.95 -17.33
N THR A 256 13.74 8.20 -17.69
CA THR A 256 14.78 9.06 -17.12
C THR A 256 14.19 10.26 -16.39
N THR A 257 13.05 10.75 -16.85
CA THR A 257 12.46 11.99 -16.35
C THR A 257 10.95 11.90 -16.29
N LEU A 258 10.40 12.27 -15.14
CA LEU A 258 8.98 12.39 -14.90
C LEU A 258 8.70 13.74 -14.24
N GLN A 259 7.97 14.63 -14.93
CA GLN A 259 7.70 16.00 -14.48
C GLN A 259 6.20 16.27 -14.43
N MET A 260 5.68 16.49 -13.23
CA MET A 260 4.31 16.88 -12.95
C MET A 260 4.26 17.85 -11.77
N PRO A 261 4.78 19.08 -11.95
CA PRO A 261 5.02 20.01 -10.84
C PRO A 261 3.72 20.52 -10.20
N GLU A 262 2.59 20.46 -10.90
CA GLU A 262 1.31 20.98 -10.44
C GLU A 262 0.34 19.88 -9.98
N LEU A 263 0.68 18.59 -10.12
CA LEU A 263 -0.22 17.49 -9.77
C LEU A 263 -0.50 17.46 -8.26
N ILE A 264 -1.80 17.51 -7.91
CA ILE A 264 -2.29 17.54 -6.52
C ILE A 264 -2.96 16.23 -6.14
N ASN A 265 -3.79 15.67 -7.03
CA ASN A 265 -4.61 14.50 -6.71
C ASN A 265 -4.56 13.44 -7.80
N VAL A 266 -4.52 12.16 -7.37
CA VAL A 266 -4.74 10.99 -8.22
C VAL A 266 -5.91 10.20 -7.63
N GLY A 267 -7.02 10.10 -8.38
CA GLY A 267 -8.26 9.45 -7.94
C GLY A 267 -8.19 7.93 -7.93
N GLY A 268 -7.23 7.34 -8.62
CA GLY A 268 -6.95 5.91 -8.70
C GLY A 268 -5.58 5.53 -8.14
N VAL A 269 -4.87 4.71 -8.90
CA VAL A 269 -3.50 4.24 -8.61
C VAL A 269 -2.48 5.22 -9.21
N LEU A 270 -1.42 5.54 -8.47
CA LEU A 270 -0.20 6.12 -9.02
C LEU A 270 0.86 5.01 -9.05
N ASN A 271 1.20 4.53 -10.24
CA ASN A 271 2.15 3.43 -10.41
C ASN A 271 3.27 3.78 -11.38
N ILE A 272 4.52 3.72 -10.90
CA ILE A 272 5.73 3.87 -11.71
C ILE A 272 6.51 2.56 -11.65
N PHE A 273 6.62 1.90 -12.79
CA PHE A 273 7.26 0.60 -12.91
C PHE A 273 8.43 0.65 -13.90
N GLY A 274 9.64 0.40 -13.43
CA GLY A 274 10.88 0.53 -14.22
C GLY A 274 11.32 -0.74 -14.93
N MET A 275 10.58 -1.86 -14.83
CA MET A 275 10.89 -3.16 -15.45
C MET A 275 12.32 -3.67 -15.14
N GLY A 276 12.86 -3.34 -13.96
CA GLY A 276 14.22 -3.73 -13.54
C GLY A 276 15.38 -2.99 -14.23
N LYS A 277 15.07 -2.05 -15.14
CA LYS A 277 16.08 -1.30 -15.94
C LYS A 277 15.88 0.22 -15.89
N GLY A 278 14.83 0.72 -15.26
CA GLY A 278 14.57 2.16 -15.17
C GLY A 278 15.80 2.92 -14.70
N VAL A 279 16.09 4.06 -15.34
CA VAL A 279 17.31 4.86 -15.12
C VAL A 279 17.05 6.17 -14.36
N ILE A 280 15.81 6.40 -13.93
CA ILE A 280 15.48 7.57 -13.10
C ILE A 280 16.09 7.40 -11.69
N SER A 281 16.81 8.43 -11.24
CA SER A 281 17.48 8.39 -9.93
C SER A 281 16.67 9.07 -8.83
N THR A 282 15.77 9.97 -9.17
CA THR A 282 14.98 10.74 -8.21
C THR A 282 13.56 10.91 -8.71
N LEU A 283 12.58 10.56 -7.88
CA LEU A 283 11.17 10.81 -8.12
C LEU A 283 10.66 11.86 -7.15
N VAL A 284 10.15 12.97 -7.68
CA VAL A 284 9.61 14.07 -6.89
C VAL A 284 8.23 14.46 -7.40
N PHE A 285 7.24 14.41 -6.51
CA PHE A 285 5.89 14.89 -6.75
C PHE A 285 5.58 16.03 -5.76
N PRO A 286 5.94 17.26 -6.12
CA PRO A 286 6.08 18.35 -5.14
C PRO A 286 4.76 18.82 -4.52
N LYS A 287 3.63 18.60 -5.20
CA LYS A 287 2.30 19.07 -4.76
C LYS A 287 1.27 17.98 -4.52
N VAL A 288 1.60 16.71 -4.79
CA VAL A 288 0.65 15.60 -4.57
C VAL A 288 0.27 15.51 -3.12
N GLN A 289 -1.03 15.65 -2.84
CA GLN A 289 -1.63 15.59 -1.51
C GLN A 289 -2.35 14.27 -1.26
N THR A 290 -2.98 13.70 -2.31
CA THR A 290 -3.73 12.44 -2.17
C THR A 290 -3.51 11.50 -3.36
N VAL A 291 -3.39 10.20 -3.03
CA VAL A 291 -3.49 9.10 -3.98
C VAL A 291 -4.54 8.15 -3.42
N LYS A 292 -5.72 8.07 -4.05
CA LYS A 292 -6.89 7.43 -3.43
C LYS A 292 -6.74 5.94 -3.22
N ASN A 293 -6.17 5.22 -4.21
CA ASN A 293 -6.06 3.76 -4.13
C ASN A 293 -4.64 3.33 -3.71
N SER A 294 -3.68 3.31 -4.61
CA SER A 294 -2.33 2.82 -4.31
C SER A 294 -1.25 3.73 -4.89
N LEU A 295 -0.26 4.02 -4.09
CA LEU A 295 1.00 4.63 -4.50
C LEU A 295 2.06 3.54 -4.64
N SER A 296 2.47 3.23 -5.87
CA SER A 296 3.35 2.11 -6.20
C SER A 296 4.56 2.58 -7.00
N ILE A 297 5.77 2.28 -6.55
CA ILE A 297 7.03 2.60 -7.22
C ILE A 297 7.94 1.40 -7.10
N ASN A 298 8.18 0.72 -8.23
CA ASN A 298 8.81 -0.59 -8.21
C ASN A 298 9.81 -0.78 -9.36
N GLU A 299 10.80 -1.63 -9.13
CA GLU A 299 11.76 -2.14 -10.12
C GLU A 299 12.53 -1.06 -10.91
N ILE A 300 12.86 0.05 -10.25
CA ILE A 300 13.72 1.10 -10.80
C ILE A 300 15.12 0.93 -10.24
N SER A 301 16.03 0.34 -11.02
CA SER A 301 17.34 -0.13 -10.54
C SER A 301 18.32 0.97 -10.11
N THR A 302 18.11 2.21 -10.53
CA THR A 302 18.97 3.37 -10.23
C THR A 302 18.35 4.36 -9.25
N LEU A 303 17.17 4.04 -8.70
CA LEU A 303 16.43 4.96 -7.84
C LEU A 303 17.16 5.20 -6.52
N LYS A 304 17.44 6.46 -6.20
CA LYS A 304 18.09 6.88 -4.96
C LYS A 304 17.11 7.54 -3.99
N SER A 305 16.11 8.23 -4.52
CA SER A 305 15.17 8.95 -3.66
C SER A 305 13.75 9.02 -4.20
N ILE A 306 12.80 9.00 -3.27
CA ILE A 306 11.37 9.24 -3.50
C ILE A 306 10.94 10.38 -2.58
N SER A 307 10.23 11.38 -3.13
CA SER A 307 9.77 12.54 -2.37
C SER A 307 8.34 12.94 -2.74
N PHE A 308 7.47 12.96 -1.73
CA PHE A 308 6.10 13.48 -1.77
C PHE A 308 5.89 14.44 -0.60
N PRO A 309 6.44 15.67 -0.67
CA PRO A 309 6.49 16.57 0.49
C PRO A 309 5.11 17.03 0.99
N GLU A 310 4.11 17.04 0.12
CA GLU A 310 2.76 17.49 0.44
C GLU A 310 1.75 16.33 0.66
N LEU A 311 2.16 15.06 0.49
CA LEU A 311 1.26 13.91 0.61
C LEU A 311 0.74 13.77 2.04
N ILE A 312 -0.58 13.78 2.20
CA ILE A 312 -1.28 13.72 3.49
C ILE A 312 -1.86 12.32 3.71
N GLU A 313 -2.42 11.74 2.65
CA GLU A 313 -3.16 10.48 2.71
C GLU A 313 -3.00 9.68 1.42
N THR A 314 -2.96 8.35 1.57
CA THR A 314 -3.03 7.40 0.44
C THR A 314 -3.81 6.14 0.82
N GLY A 315 -4.33 5.41 -0.18
CA GLY A 315 -4.96 4.12 0.05
C GLY A 315 -3.94 3.08 0.49
N SER A 316 -2.91 2.83 -0.31
CA SER A 316 -1.80 1.93 0.04
C SER A 316 -0.46 2.50 -0.43
N ILE A 317 0.63 2.01 0.12
CA ILE A 317 1.99 2.23 -0.38
C ILE A 317 2.60 0.88 -0.74
N ASN A 318 3.15 0.78 -1.95
CA ASN A 318 3.93 -0.37 -2.38
C ASN A 318 5.24 0.11 -3.04
N PHE A 319 6.31 0.13 -2.26
CA PHE A 319 7.67 0.35 -2.71
C PHE A 319 8.44 -0.94 -2.56
N SER A 320 8.29 -1.82 -3.54
CA SER A 320 9.01 -3.10 -3.58
C SER A 320 10.17 -3.04 -4.57
N SER A 321 11.15 -3.93 -4.40
CA SER A 321 12.37 -3.97 -5.25
C SER A 321 13.15 -2.66 -5.26
N LEU A 322 13.21 -1.95 -4.12
CA LEU A 322 14.07 -0.77 -3.99
C LEU A 322 15.55 -1.17 -4.13
N PRO A 323 16.35 -0.43 -4.94
CA PRO A 323 17.74 -0.79 -5.20
C PRO A 323 18.68 -0.54 -4.00
N ILE A 324 19.89 -1.05 -4.11
CA ILE A 324 20.92 -0.93 -3.06
C ILE A 324 21.27 0.53 -2.78
N GLU A 325 21.33 1.37 -3.81
CA GLU A 325 21.66 2.79 -3.73
C GLU A 325 20.49 3.66 -3.23
N PHE A 326 19.36 3.07 -2.84
CA PHE A 326 18.24 3.83 -2.32
C PHE A 326 18.57 4.44 -0.95
N GLU A 327 18.58 5.78 -0.88
CA GLU A 327 19.11 6.55 0.26
C GLU A 327 18.02 7.30 1.02
N LYS A 328 16.94 7.72 0.32
CA LYS A 328 16.00 8.66 0.90
C LYS A 328 14.54 8.40 0.53
N LEU A 329 13.68 8.36 1.55
CA LEU A 329 12.23 8.36 1.43
C LEU A 329 11.66 9.54 2.22
N SER A 330 10.99 10.48 1.53
CA SER A 330 10.51 11.72 2.13
C SER A 330 9.01 11.91 1.91
N MET A 331 8.23 11.83 2.99
CA MET A 331 6.79 12.07 3.04
C MET A 331 6.41 12.74 4.37
N PRO A 332 6.92 13.97 4.63
CA PRO A 332 6.85 14.58 5.96
C PRO A 332 5.43 14.90 6.44
N LYS A 333 4.46 15.05 5.53
CA LYS A 333 3.05 15.32 5.88
C LYS A 333 2.16 14.09 5.90
N LEU A 334 2.67 12.94 5.47
CA LEU A 334 1.88 11.71 5.40
C LEU A 334 1.44 11.28 6.80
N SER A 335 0.14 11.21 7.00
CA SER A 335 -0.47 10.86 8.29
C SER A 335 -1.32 9.61 8.24
N VAL A 336 -1.91 9.28 7.09
CA VAL A 336 -2.86 8.18 6.93
C VAL A 336 -2.55 7.33 5.71
N ILE A 337 -2.48 6.03 5.93
CA ILE A 337 -2.47 5.00 4.90
C ILE A 337 -3.67 4.09 5.16
N ASN A 338 -4.67 4.10 4.25
CA ASN A 338 -5.95 3.37 4.38
C ASN A 338 -5.86 1.90 3.96
N GLY A 339 -4.67 1.37 3.79
CA GLY A 339 -4.37 -0.01 3.39
C GLY A 339 -2.99 -0.41 3.87
N ASP A 340 -2.30 -1.21 3.06
CA ASP A 340 -0.95 -1.70 3.37
C ASP A 340 0.12 -0.64 3.08
N CYS A 341 1.18 -0.68 3.87
CA CYS A 341 2.41 0.06 3.66
C CYS A 341 3.58 -0.92 3.52
N LEU A 342 3.98 -1.18 2.29
CA LEU A 342 5.07 -2.10 1.96
C LEU A 342 6.29 -1.30 1.51
N ILE A 343 7.37 -1.35 2.29
CA ILE A 343 8.67 -0.75 2.01
C ILE A 343 9.69 -1.88 2.04
N ILE A 344 10.07 -2.38 0.86
CA ILE A 344 10.84 -3.62 0.71
C ILE A 344 12.00 -3.39 -0.27
N SER A 345 13.20 -3.76 0.13
CA SER A 345 14.38 -3.71 -0.73
C SER A 345 14.69 -5.08 -1.34
N ASN A 346 15.23 -5.08 -2.57
CA ASN A 346 15.77 -6.26 -3.26
C ASN A 346 14.86 -7.50 -3.26
N TYR A 347 13.56 -7.33 -3.48
CA TYR A 347 12.67 -8.44 -3.77
C TYR A 347 12.82 -8.81 -5.25
N ILE A 348 13.74 -9.73 -5.55
CA ILE A 348 13.73 -10.44 -6.83
C ILE A 348 12.77 -11.60 -6.68
N GLN A 349 11.70 -11.60 -7.45
CA GLN A 349 10.70 -12.67 -7.47
C GLN A 349 11.39 -14.01 -7.73
N GLY A 350 11.50 -14.85 -6.70
CA GLY A 350 12.04 -16.20 -6.77
C GLY A 350 13.31 -16.47 -5.95
N ASP A 351 13.99 -15.46 -5.41
CA ASP A 351 15.16 -15.68 -4.56
C ASP A 351 14.97 -15.08 -3.17
N LEU A 352 14.36 -15.84 -2.29
CA LEU A 352 14.11 -15.49 -0.88
C LEU A 352 15.42 -15.36 -0.05
N PHE A 353 16.58 -15.57 -0.67
CA PHE A 353 17.87 -15.71 0.02
C PHE A 353 18.98 -14.76 -0.49
N SER A 354 18.70 -13.83 -1.39
CA SER A 354 19.72 -12.84 -1.77
C SER A 354 20.03 -11.93 -0.58
N THR A 355 21.05 -12.26 0.16
CA THR A 355 21.55 -11.53 1.35
C THR A 355 22.61 -10.48 0.99
N THR A 356 22.85 -10.21 -0.29
CA THR A 356 23.97 -9.40 -0.74
C THR A 356 23.53 -8.03 -1.25
N GLY A 357 23.41 -7.09 -0.33
CA GLY A 357 23.27 -5.68 -0.68
C GLY A 357 22.95 -4.83 0.54
N ASN A 358 23.86 -3.95 0.91
CA ASN A 358 23.60 -2.93 1.92
C ASN A 358 22.80 -1.81 1.28
N VAL A 359 21.50 -1.75 1.57
CA VAL A 359 20.67 -0.62 1.12
C VAL A 359 21.05 0.62 1.92
N SER A 360 21.32 1.72 1.23
CA SER A 360 21.85 2.95 1.82
C SER A 360 20.86 3.71 2.70
N LEU A 361 19.58 3.32 2.75
CA LEU A 361 18.57 3.96 3.59
C LEU A 361 18.88 3.72 5.09
N THR A 362 19.15 4.79 5.84
CA THR A 362 19.56 4.72 7.24
C THR A 362 18.46 5.01 8.25
N ASN A 363 17.40 5.73 7.86
CA ASN A 363 16.25 6.07 8.70
C ASN A 363 15.00 6.36 7.87
N LEU A 364 13.85 6.43 8.54
CA LEU A 364 12.56 6.84 7.98
C LEU A 364 12.01 8.09 8.69
N ASP A 365 12.87 8.96 9.19
CA ASP A 365 12.49 10.11 10.02
C ASP A 365 11.60 11.12 9.29
N GLU A 366 11.71 11.19 7.95
CA GLU A 366 10.83 12.01 7.12
C GLU A 366 9.41 11.41 6.91
N MET A 367 9.06 10.32 7.62
CA MET A 367 7.70 9.80 7.78
C MET A 367 7.19 9.96 9.23
N SER A 368 7.69 10.93 9.95
CA SER A 368 7.41 11.10 11.40
C SER A 368 5.97 11.47 11.74
N ASN A 369 5.17 11.93 10.79
CA ASN A 369 3.74 12.24 11.00
C ASN A 369 2.80 11.04 10.78
N LEU A 370 3.33 9.89 10.36
CA LEU A 370 2.51 8.71 10.11
C LEU A 370 1.83 8.23 11.40
N ALA A 371 0.51 8.38 11.43
CA ALA A 371 -0.32 8.05 12.58
C ALA A 371 -1.21 6.82 12.37
N THR A 372 -1.59 6.53 11.13
CA THR A 372 -2.53 5.44 10.81
C THR A 372 -2.04 4.62 9.62
N VAL A 373 -1.99 3.28 9.80
CA VAL A 373 -1.88 2.28 8.73
C VAL A 373 -2.95 1.24 8.99
N THR A 374 -4.01 1.19 8.17
CA THR A 374 -5.14 0.28 8.47
C THR A 374 -4.86 -1.18 8.08
N GLY A 375 -3.91 -1.40 7.18
CA GLY A 375 -3.40 -2.71 6.78
C GLY A 375 -2.09 -3.08 7.46
N ILE A 376 -1.21 -3.74 6.74
CA ILE A 376 0.10 -4.19 7.21
C ILE A 376 1.14 -3.09 6.97
N LEU A 377 1.86 -2.69 8.02
CA LEU A 377 3.11 -1.96 7.88
C LEU A 377 4.26 -2.97 7.79
N SER A 378 4.86 -3.10 6.61
CA SER A 378 5.95 -4.04 6.33
C SER A 378 7.21 -3.28 5.91
N ILE A 379 8.29 -3.43 6.68
CA ILE A 379 9.61 -2.85 6.40
C ILE A 379 10.62 -3.99 6.39
N CYS A 380 11.14 -4.32 5.20
CA CYS A 380 11.94 -5.53 5.01
C CYS A 380 13.22 -5.28 4.19
N ASN A 381 14.31 -5.98 4.58
CA ASN A 381 15.58 -6.03 3.86
C ASN A 381 16.39 -4.71 3.81
N PHE A 382 16.38 -3.92 4.88
CA PHE A 382 17.17 -2.69 4.99
C PHE A 382 18.32 -2.88 5.99
N ASN A 383 19.48 -3.26 5.50
CA ASN A 383 20.64 -3.58 6.35
C ASN A 383 21.24 -2.36 7.05
N GLU A 384 21.18 -1.17 6.44
CA GLU A 384 21.73 0.06 7.02
C GLU A 384 20.71 0.86 7.85
N LEU A 385 19.44 0.45 7.84
CA LEU A 385 18.41 1.10 8.65
C LEU A 385 18.70 0.92 10.13
N SER A 386 19.08 2.02 10.80
CA SER A 386 19.56 2.01 12.18
C SER A 386 18.45 2.33 13.20
N SER A 387 17.40 3.03 12.77
CA SER A 387 16.33 3.49 13.65
C SER A 387 14.95 3.46 12.97
N LEU A 388 13.94 3.12 13.76
CA LEU A 388 12.52 3.24 13.47
C LEU A 388 11.81 4.02 14.60
N SER A 389 12.46 5.01 15.16
CA SER A 389 11.93 5.81 16.28
C SER A 389 10.67 6.60 15.92
N ASN A 390 10.44 6.86 14.63
CA ASN A 390 9.23 7.48 14.11
C ASN A 390 7.97 6.64 14.32
N LEU A 391 8.07 5.32 14.47
CA LEU A 391 6.91 4.43 14.70
C LEU A 391 6.17 4.72 16.01
N LYS A 392 6.79 5.42 16.97
CA LYS A 392 6.14 5.86 18.22
C LYS A 392 4.94 6.79 18.00
N ASN A 393 4.86 7.41 16.83
CA ASN A 393 3.76 8.31 16.49
C ASN A 393 2.52 7.57 15.96
N LEU A 394 2.63 6.26 15.68
CA LEU A 394 1.50 5.42 15.27
C LEU A 394 0.43 5.39 16.37
N LYS A 395 -0.82 5.68 15.98
CA LYS A 395 -2.02 5.59 16.82
C LYS A 395 -2.90 4.40 16.45
N ARG A 396 -2.85 4.00 15.18
CA ARG A 396 -3.61 2.86 14.67
C ARG A 396 -2.79 2.08 13.65
N ILE A 397 -2.81 0.76 13.78
CA ILE A 397 -2.13 -0.15 12.85
C ILE A 397 -2.93 -1.44 12.71
N GLY A 398 -3.00 -2.01 11.51
CA GLY A 398 -3.56 -3.34 11.30
C GLY A 398 -2.60 -4.44 11.77
N SER A 399 -1.42 -4.49 11.17
CA SER A 399 -0.35 -5.43 11.52
C SER A 399 1.03 -4.80 11.31
N LEU A 400 2.05 -5.32 12.00
CA LEU A 400 3.45 -4.89 11.87
C LEU A 400 4.33 -6.06 11.44
N LYS A 401 5.10 -5.88 10.36
CA LYS A 401 6.11 -6.84 9.90
C LYS A 401 7.46 -6.15 9.74
N LEU A 402 8.45 -6.57 10.50
CA LEU A 402 9.84 -6.11 10.44
C LEU A 402 10.73 -7.32 10.16
N GLU A 403 11.45 -7.29 9.04
CA GLU A 403 12.24 -8.45 8.62
C GLU A 403 13.60 -8.01 8.05
N LYS A 404 14.67 -8.69 8.48
CA LYS A 404 16.05 -8.45 8.01
C LYS A 404 16.52 -6.98 8.14
N LEU A 405 16.23 -6.36 9.28
CA LEU A 405 16.72 -5.03 9.65
C LEU A 405 17.99 -5.18 10.51
N ILE A 406 19.10 -5.53 9.86
CA ILE A 406 20.32 -6.02 10.51
C ILE A 406 20.92 -5.00 11.51
N ASN A 407 20.93 -3.71 11.17
CA ASN A 407 21.55 -2.65 11.96
C ASN A 407 20.55 -1.85 12.81
N CYS A 408 19.25 -2.16 12.75
CA CYS A 408 18.25 -1.49 13.57
C CYS A 408 18.44 -1.82 15.04
N SER A 409 18.97 -0.85 15.80
CA SER A 409 19.29 -1.02 17.23
C SER A 409 18.39 -0.18 18.14
N SER A 410 17.64 0.78 17.59
CA SER A 410 16.66 1.54 18.38
C SER A 410 15.53 0.62 18.85
N PRO A 411 14.99 0.83 20.07
CA PRO A 411 13.75 0.19 20.47
C PRO A 411 12.63 0.46 19.48
N ILE A 412 11.82 -0.56 19.17
CA ILE A 412 10.56 -0.38 18.45
C ILE A 412 9.51 0.00 19.47
N ASP A 413 9.10 1.26 19.47
CA ASP A 413 8.09 1.80 20.36
C ASP A 413 6.79 2.06 19.59
N ILE A 414 5.76 1.26 19.89
CA ILE A 414 4.40 1.38 19.36
C ILE A 414 3.39 1.34 20.52
N SER A 415 3.79 1.84 21.68
CA SER A 415 2.99 1.81 22.90
C SER A 415 1.67 2.60 22.81
N ASP A 416 1.61 3.59 21.92
CA ASP A 416 0.38 4.36 21.65
C ASP A 416 -0.55 3.70 20.64
N ALA A 417 -0.04 2.75 19.82
CA ALA A 417 -0.80 2.16 18.75
C ALA A 417 -1.93 1.24 19.23
N VAL A 418 -3.07 1.33 18.55
CA VAL A 418 -4.18 0.38 18.66
C VAL A 418 -4.14 -0.54 17.46
N PHE A 419 -4.11 -1.85 17.71
CA PHE A 419 -4.17 -2.86 16.66
C PHE A 419 -5.62 -3.11 16.25
N SER A 420 -5.91 -2.96 14.98
CA SER A 420 -7.24 -3.16 14.39
C SER A 420 -7.06 -3.52 12.92
N ALA A 421 -6.92 -4.80 12.64
CA ALA A 421 -6.84 -5.31 11.27
C ALA A 421 -8.16 -5.05 10.52
N LYS A 422 -8.06 -4.89 9.20
CA LYS A 422 -9.20 -4.72 8.32
C LYS A 422 -9.90 -6.08 8.09
N ASP A 423 -11.18 -6.07 7.83
CA ASP A 423 -11.97 -7.21 7.34
C ASP A 423 -11.93 -8.47 8.24
N SER A 424 -11.92 -8.30 9.56
CA SER A 424 -11.91 -9.39 10.54
C SER A 424 -10.63 -10.26 10.53
N GLU A 425 -9.60 -9.83 9.87
CA GLU A 425 -8.29 -10.48 9.91
C GLU A 425 -7.65 -10.35 11.29
N GLU A 426 -6.74 -11.26 11.58
CA GLU A 426 -5.97 -11.25 12.82
C GLU A 426 -4.86 -10.20 12.76
N SER A 427 -4.78 -9.30 13.74
CA SER A 427 -3.63 -8.40 13.86
C SER A 427 -2.38 -9.18 14.27
N ILE A 428 -1.27 -8.91 13.57
CA ILE A 428 -0.01 -9.64 13.79
C ILE A 428 1.14 -8.66 14.01
N ILE A 429 1.98 -8.93 14.98
CA ILE A 429 3.33 -8.35 15.09
C ILE A 429 4.30 -9.46 14.73
N ARG A 430 5.06 -9.29 13.64
CA ARG A 430 6.13 -10.21 13.25
C ARG A 430 7.47 -9.50 13.18
N ILE A 431 8.45 -10.03 13.90
CA ILE A 431 9.83 -9.55 13.92
C ILE A 431 10.75 -10.72 13.63
N SER A 432 11.51 -10.67 12.54
CA SER A 432 12.43 -11.75 12.18
C SER A 432 13.76 -11.19 11.61
N GLU A 433 14.86 -11.85 11.93
CA GLU A 433 16.21 -11.52 11.44
C GLU A 433 16.67 -10.07 11.70
N CYS A 434 16.14 -9.39 12.72
CA CYS A 434 16.52 -8.02 13.11
C CYS A 434 17.69 -8.08 14.14
N LYS A 435 18.93 -8.30 13.68
CA LYS A 435 20.08 -8.73 14.50
C LYS A 435 20.46 -7.84 15.67
N LYS A 436 20.28 -6.53 15.58
CA LYS A 436 20.64 -5.59 16.65
C LYS A 436 19.44 -5.09 17.47
N LEU A 437 18.23 -5.46 17.09
CA LEU A 437 17.03 -5.07 17.82
C LEU A 437 17.02 -5.73 19.20
N GLN A 438 16.86 -4.92 20.25
CA GLN A 438 16.88 -5.39 21.62
C GLN A 438 15.54 -5.27 22.32
N LYS A 439 14.63 -4.41 21.87
CA LYS A 439 13.40 -4.13 22.61
C LYS A 439 12.22 -3.77 21.72
N LEU A 440 11.08 -4.39 22.03
CA LEU A 440 9.76 -4.05 21.52
C LEU A 440 8.92 -3.47 22.67
N ILE A 441 8.38 -2.26 22.50
CA ILE A 441 7.55 -1.57 23.48
C ILE A 441 6.15 -1.41 22.88
N THR A 442 5.16 -1.97 23.57
CA THR A 442 3.75 -1.97 23.15
C THR A 442 2.85 -1.56 24.32
N LYS A 443 1.54 -1.59 24.12
CA LYS A 443 0.58 -1.66 25.22
C LYS A 443 0.74 -2.97 25.99
N ASP A 444 0.37 -2.97 27.26
CA ASP A 444 0.36 -4.17 28.11
C ASP A 444 -0.64 -5.22 27.60
N ASP A 445 -1.76 -4.77 27.01
CA ASP A 445 -2.83 -5.63 26.51
C ASP A 445 -2.81 -5.74 24.98
N LEU A 446 -2.40 -6.88 24.48
CA LEU A 446 -2.43 -7.33 23.10
C LEU A 446 -3.31 -8.58 22.91
N SER A 447 -4.40 -8.72 23.69
CA SER A 447 -5.27 -9.91 23.65
C SER A 447 -5.88 -10.21 22.28
N ASN A 448 -5.92 -9.22 21.39
CA ASN A 448 -6.38 -9.35 20.00
C ASN A 448 -5.25 -9.48 18.98
N VAL A 449 -3.98 -9.52 19.41
CA VAL A 449 -2.80 -9.51 18.53
C VAL A 449 -2.00 -10.79 18.70
N SER A 450 -1.64 -11.42 17.56
CA SER A 450 -0.66 -12.50 17.55
C SER A 450 0.75 -11.93 17.39
N VAL A 451 1.67 -12.36 18.24
CA VAL A 451 3.06 -11.91 18.25
C VAL A 451 3.99 -13.06 17.87
N ASP A 452 4.78 -12.85 16.81
CA ASP A 452 5.79 -13.79 16.34
C ASP A 452 7.16 -13.10 16.30
N ILE A 453 8.04 -13.49 17.23
CA ILE A 453 9.40 -12.97 17.34
C ILE A 453 10.39 -14.10 17.07
N ASP A 454 10.99 -14.08 15.87
CA ASP A 454 12.08 -14.96 15.50
C ASP A 454 13.42 -14.27 15.72
N ALA A 455 13.97 -14.47 16.90
CA ALA A 455 15.24 -13.92 17.31
C ALA A 455 16.45 -14.85 17.01
N TRP A 456 16.32 -15.86 16.13
CA TRP A 456 17.42 -16.79 15.78
C TRP A 456 18.67 -16.08 15.27
N ALA A 457 18.49 -14.97 14.54
CA ALA A 457 19.59 -14.15 14.06
C ALA A 457 20.04 -13.08 15.08
N ASN A 458 19.31 -12.93 16.18
CA ASN A 458 19.53 -11.97 17.28
C ASN A 458 19.86 -12.71 18.55
N ASN A 459 20.43 -11.98 19.51
CA ASN A 459 20.66 -12.59 20.81
C ASN A 459 19.35 -12.66 21.65
N TYR A 460 18.53 -11.60 21.63
CA TYR A 460 17.29 -11.53 22.42
C TYR A 460 16.54 -10.24 22.15
N VAL A 461 15.23 -10.31 21.98
CA VAL A 461 14.34 -9.14 21.91
C VAL A 461 13.46 -9.10 23.16
N ASP A 462 13.66 -8.13 24.01
CA ASP A 462 12.84 -7.88 25.19
C ASP A 462 11.50 -7.26 24.82
N PHE A 463 10.45 -7.52 25.64
CA PHE A 463 9.12 -6.95 25.42
C PHE A 463 8.40 -6.69 26.76
N ASN A 464 7.37 -5.83 26.75
CA ASN A 464 6.65 -5.41 27.94
C ASN A 464 5.18 -5.86 28.01
N PHE A 465 4.60 -6.38 26.93
CA PHE A 465 3.18 -6.78 26.96
C PHE A 465 2.93 -7.94 27.94
N LYS A 466 1.75 -7.93 28.57
CA LYS A 466 1.32 -8.91 29.56
C LYS A 466 0.26 -9.86 29.03
N LYS A 467 -0.57 -9.39 28.10
CA LYS A 467 -1.63 -10.18 27.49
C LYS A 467 -1.43 -10.24 26.00
N VAL A 468 -1.70 -11.39 25.39
CA VAL A 468 -1.51 -11.59 23.94
C VAL A 468 -2.49 -12.65 23.44
N LYS A 469 -2.90 -12.53 22.15
CA LYS A 469 -3.73 -13.57 21.53
C LYS A 469 -2.93 -14.85 21.30
N LYS A 470 -1.78 -14.75 20.64
CA LYS A 470 -0.83 -15.85 20.45
C LYS A 470 0.58 -15.33 20.63
N LEU A 471 1.47 -16.16 21.16
CA LEU A 471 2.89 -15.84 21.29
C LEU A 471 3.75 -16.95 20.68
N SER A 472 4.53 -16.60 19.67
CA SER A 472 5.63 -17.40 19.16
C SER A 472 6.92 -16.64 19.41
N TYR A 473 7.86 -17.25 20.10
CA TYR A 473 9.16 -16.66 20.42
C TYR A 473 10.27 -17.67 20.23
N THR A 474 11.23 -17.37 19.34
CA THR A 474 12.42 -18.22 19.13
C THR A 474 13.70 -17.44 19.37
N THR A 475 14.71 -18.07 19.98
CA THR A 475 16.02 -17.47 20.26
C THR A 475 17.14 -18.52 20.30
N PRO A 476 18.34 -18.23 19.78
CA PRO A 476 19.52 -19.09 19.92
C PRO A 476 20.21 -18.96 21.28
N ASP A 477 19.80 -17.97 22.09
CA ASP A 477 20.47 -17.62 23.34
C ASP A 477 20.44 -18.76 24.36
N LYS A 478 21.49 -18.80 25.19
CA LYS A 478 21.74 -19.83 26.21
C LYS A 478 21.60 -19.25 27.63
N LYS A 479 20.46 -18.61 27.90
CA LYS A 479 20.20 -17.98 29.22
C LYS A 479 18.82 -18.33 29.75
N VAL A 480 18.56 -17.94 30.97
CA VAL A 480 17.21 -17.97 31.56
C VAL A 480 16.47 -16.71 31.15
N PHE A 481 15.30 -16.87 30.53
CA PHE A 481 14.45 -15.79 30.07
C PHE A 481 13.31 -15.55 31.06
N THR A 482 13.15 -14.29 31.49
CA THR A 482 12.00 -13.89 32.31
C THR A 482 11.01 -13.16 31.43
N LEU A 483 9.82 -13.76 31.27
CA LEU A 483 8.76 -13.20 30.44
C LEU A 483 7.73 -12.45 31.30
N PRO A 484 7.33 -11.22 30.92
CA PRO A 484 6.36 -10.43 31.65
C PRO A 484 4.91 -10.91 31.48
N ILE A 485 4.69 -11.94 30.66
CA ILE A 485 3.39 -12.42 30.20
C ILE A 485 2.50 -12.93 31.36
N GLU A 486 1.22 -12.53 31.35
CA GLU A 486 0.20 -12.94 32.31
C GLU A 486 -0.89 -13.83 31.70
N GLU A 487 -1.26 -13.58 30.44
CA GLU A 487 -2.37 -14.27 29.77
C GLU A 487 -2.05 -14.51 28.30
N VAL A 488 -2.27 -15.73 27.79
CA VAL A 488 -2.22 -16.11 26.39
C VAL A 488 -3.57 -16.71 26.00
N HIS A 489 -4.32 -15.97 25.17
CA HIS A 489 -5.68 -16.32 24.75
C HIS A 489 -5.74 -17.31 23.57
N GLY A 490 -4.63 -17.86 23.15
CA GLY A 490 -4.46 -18.88 22.12
C GLY A 490 -3.18 -19.66 22.38
N ASP A 491 -2.34 -19.83 21.34
CA ASP A 491 -1.18 -20.70 21.40
C ASP A 491 0.05 -19.98 21.98
N PHE A 492 0.84 -20.71 22.73
CA PHE A 492 2.13 -20.27 23.25
C PHE A 492 3.25 -21.20 22.76
N TYR A 493 4.12 -20.68 21.91
CA TYR A 493 5.33 -21.35 21.46
C TYR A 493 6.58 -20.63 21.98
N PHE A 494 7.48 -21.36 22.59
CA PHE A 494 8.79 -20.87 23.01
C PHE A 494 9.89 -21.84 22.59
N GLY A 495 10.78 -21.36 21.70
CA GLY A 495 11.96 -22.09 21.24
C GLY A 495 13.25 -21.43 21.70
N ALA A 496 14.16 -22.20 22.32
CA ALA A 496 15.42 -21.66 22.81
C ALA A 496 16.62 -22.58 22.55
N GLY A 497 17.82 -22.00 22.57
CA GLY A 497 19.08 -22.72 22.44
C GLY A 497 19.37 -23.67 23.61
N MET A 498 20.50 -24.38 23.50
CA MET A 498 20.93 -25.31 24.55
C MET A 498 21.18 -24.63 25.90
N LYS A 499 20.81 -25.27 27.00
CA LYS A 499 20.99 -24.78 28.40
C LYS A 499 20.19 -23.49 28.71
N SER A 500 19.13 -23.27 28.00
CA SER A 500 18.22 -22.16 28.26
C SER A 500 17.19 -22.51 29.32
N GLY A 501 16.53 -21.50 29.87
CA GLY A 501 15.43 -21.63 30.77
C GLY A 501 14.39 -20.55 30.53
N ILE A 502 13.19 -20.74 31.09
CA ILE A 502 12.10 -19.80 31.03
C ILE A 502 11.47 -19.60 32.39
N ILE A 503 11.28 -18.36 32.79
CA ILE A 503 10.55 -17.92 33.96
C ILE A 503 9.37 -17.11 33.52
N ALA A 504 8.15 -17.62 33.67
CA ALA A 504 6.90 -16.93 33.34
C ALA A 504 5.94 -17.05 34.56
N ASN A 505 6.44 -16.64 35.73
CA ASN A 505 5.74 -16.79 37.02
C ASN A 505 4.46 -15.95 37.16
N ASN A 506 4.19 -15.05 36.19
CA ASN A 506 2.94 -14.31 36.14
C ASN A 506 1.90 -14.91 35.19
N LEU A 507 2.29 -15.86 34.34
CA LEU A 507 1.39 -16.51 33.38
C LEU A 507 0.34 -17.33 34.14
N LYS A 508 -0.94 -17.01 33.95
CA LYS A 508 -2.11 -17.62 34.61
C LYS A 508 -2.71 -18.74 33.76
N PHE A 509 -2.83 -18.53 32.47
CA PHE A 509 -3.39 -19.52 31.54
C PHE A 509 -2.85 -19.38 30.15
N VAL A 510 -2.95 -20.47 29.40
CA VAL A 510 -2.81 -20.56 27.94
C VAL A 510 -4.08 -21.25 27.44
N ASP A 511 -4.90 -20.53 26.61
CA ASP A 511 -6.18 -21.11 26.15
C ASP A 511 -6.00 -22.10 25.00
N GLY A 512 -4.94 -21.97 24.21
CA GLY A 512 -4.53 -22.88 23.15
C GLY A 512 -3.50 -23.91 23.57
N TYR A 513 -2.62 -24.33 22.65
CA TYR A 513 -1.51 -25.20 23.03
C TYR A 513 -0.34 -24.43 23.61
N MET A 514 0.42 -25.14 24.43
CA MET A 514 1.70 -24.69 24.94
C MET A 514 2.80 -25.62 24.41
N HIS A 515 3.73 -25.05 23.65
CA HIS A 515 4.87 -25.79 23.13
C HIS A 515 6.18 -25.15 23.60
N LEU A 516 6.93 -25.88 24.42
CA LEU A 516 8.26 -25.50 24.90
C LEU A 516 9.30 -26.35 24.17
N LYS A 517 10.04 -25.75 23.25
CA LYS A 517 11.12 -26.39 22.51
C LYS A 517 12.47 -25.85 22.96
N ILE A 518 13.14 -26.57 23.83
CA ILE A 518 14.47 -26.22 24.35
C ILE A 518 15.46 -27.26 23.92
N SER A 519 16.46 -26.85 23.17
CA SER A 519 17.46 -27.75 22.61
C SER A 519 18.33 -28.37 23.74
N MET A 520 18.29 -29.68 23.92
CA MET A 520 19.11 -30.53 24.77
C MET A 520 18.95 -30.32 26.29
N MET A 521 19.51 -29.32 26.95
CA MET A 521 19.52 -29.19 28.38
C MET A 521 18.73 -27.96 28.83
N VAL A 522 17.62 -28.19 29.51
CA VAL A 522 16.82 -27.12 30.13
C VAL A 522 17.46 -26.72 31.45
N SER A 523 17.75 -25.44 31.67
CA SER A 523 18.37 -24.95 32.90
C SER A 523 17.35 -24.57 33.99
N ASN A 524 16.21 -24.04 33.59
CA ASN A 524 15.13 -23.62 34.51
C ASN A 524 13.77 -23.56 33.80
N LEU A 525 12.71 -23.96 34.46
CA LEU A 525 11.32 -23.84 34.04
C LEU A 525 10.47 -23.38 35.22
N GLU A 526 9.94 -22.17 35.20
CA GLU A 526 9.12 -21.61 36.25
C GLU A 526 7.81 -21.01 35.72
N PHE A 527 6.70 -21.62 36.10
CA PHE A 527 5.34 -21.23 35.73
C PHE A 527 4.43 -21.27 36.98
N SER A 528 4.84 -20.60 38.05
CA SER A 528 4.25 -20.76 39.40
C SER A 528 2.78 -20.34 39.51
N LYS A 529 2.25 -19.50 38.60
CA LYS A 529 0.84 -19.10 38.59
C LYS A 529 0.02 -19.77 37.49
N LEU A 530 0.61 -20.63 36.67
CA LEU A 530 -0.09 -21.25 35.54
C LEU A 530 -1.08 -22.30 36.08
N GLU A 531 -2.38 -22.08 35.88
CA GLU A 531 -3.47 -22.93 36.34
C GLU A 531 -4.05 -23.85 35.28
N LYS A 532 -4.00 -23.40 33.99
CA LYS A 532 -4.68 -24.08 32.90
C LYS A 532 -3.91 -23.97 31.60
N ILE A 533 -3.86 -25.06 30.83
CA ILE A 533 -3.52 -25.11 29.42
C ILE A 533 -4.73 -25.71 28.68
N GLY A 534 -5.37 -24.92 27.78
CA GLY A 534 -6.61 -25.33 27.15
C GLY A 534 -6.41 -26.38 26.05
N GLY A 535 -5.31 -26.31 25.32
CA GLY A 535 -4.89 -27.27 24.29
C GLY A 535 -3.82 -28.25 24.79
N GLN A 536 -3.07 -28.80 23.84
CA GLN A 536 -1.94 -29.71 24.13
C GLN A 536 -0.82 -28.96 24.87
N PHE A 537 -0.20 -29.63 25.83
CA PHE A 537 1.09 -29.24 26.35
C PHE A 537 2.18 -30.18 25.81
N PHE A 538 3.03 -29.63 24.96
CA PHE A 538 4.17 -30.36 24.40
C PHE A 538 5.48 -29.75 24.89
N MET A 539 6.34 -30.58 25.51
CA MET A 539 7.66 -30.15 25.94
C MET A 539 8.74 -31.03 25.29
N GLU A 540 9.53 -30.40 24.42
CA GLU A 540 10.66 -31.02 23.77
C GLU A 540 11.97 -30.50 24.39
N GLY A 541 12.75 -31.39 24.99
CA GLY A 541 14.04 -31.04 25.61
C GLY A 541 14.44 -32.07 26.65
N THR A 542 15.74 -32.21 26.90
CA THR A 542 16.25 -33.15 27.91
C THR A 542 16.38 -32.43 29.24
N LEU A 543 15.52 -32.77 30.17
CA LEU A 543 15.63 -32.32 31.55
C LEU A 543 16.75 -33.11 32.25
N ASN A 544 18.00 -32.62 32.15
CA ASN A 544 19.17 -33.45 32.48
C ASN A 544 19.98 -32.99 33.69
N THR A 545 19.48 -32.12 34.54
CA THR A 545 20.23 -31.65 35.73
C THR A 545 19.51 -31.91 37.04
N PRO A 546 20.22 -32.44 38.05
CA PRO A 546 19.62 -32.81 39.33
C PRO A 546 19.20 -31.63 40.24
N LYS A 547 19.32 -30.40 39.78
CA LYS A 547 19.01 -29.17 40.55
C LYS A 547 18.00 -28.24 39.85
N MET A 548 17.21 -28.75 38.92
CA MET A 548 16.26 -27.89 38.22
C MET A 548 15.04 -27.60 39.09
N VAL A 549 14.72 -26.34 39.23
CA VAL A 549 13.44 -25.90 39.75
C VAL A 549 12.42 -25.99 38.64
N HIS A 550 11.56 -27.00 38.69
CA HIS A 550 10.42 -27.12 37.78
C HIS A 550 9.18 -26.73 38.57
N ASN A 551 8.53 -25.70 38.14
CA ASN A 551 7.45 -25.15 38.94
C ASN A 551 6.18 -24.94 38.09
N PHE A 552 5.45 -26.03 37.89
CA PHE A 552 4.04 -26.00 37.49
C PHE A 552 3.14 -26.22 38.72
N SER A 553 3.48 -25.57 39.84
CA SER A 553 2.90 -25.82 41.14
C SER A 553 1.40 -25.54 41.26
N ASN A 554 0.82 -24.79 40.33
CA ASN A 554 -0.61 -24.47 40.29
C ASN A 554 -1.36 -25.04 39.10
N LEU A 555 -0.70 -25.79 38.19
CA LEU A 555 -1.32 -26.31 36.97
C LEU A 555 -2.29 -27.45 37.29
N LYS A 556 -3.60 -27.19 37.13
CA LYS A 556 -4.70 -28.10 37.47
C LYS A 556 -5.22 -28.89 36.29
N SER A 557 -5.16 -28.31 35.08
CA SER A 557 -5.76 -28.94 33.91
C SER A 557 -4.99 -28.69 32.63
N ILE A 558 -4.93 -29.71 31.75
CA ILE A 558 -4.35 -29.70 30.43
C ILE A 558 -5.33 -30.28 29.45
N CYS A 559 -5.52 -29.64 28.28
CA CYS A 559 -6.36 -30.10 27.18
C CYS A 559 -7.83 -30.38 27.56
N CYS A 560 -8.37 -29.59 28.49
CA CYS A 560 -9.74 -29.72 28.98
C CYS A 560 -10.66 -28.59 28.44
N ASN A 561 -10.31 -27.95 27.35
CA ASN A 561 -11.16 -26.91 26.72
C ASN A 561 -12.29 -27.56 25.92
N SER A 562 -13.51 -27.01 26.06
CA SER A 562 -14.69 -27.46 25.33
C SER A 562 -14.68 -27.05 23.86
N ASN A 563 -13.70 -26.26 23.40
CA ASN A 563 -13.61 -25.83 22.02
C ASN A 563 -13.02 -26.94 21.12
N PRO A 564 -13.80 -27.57 20.21
CA PRO A 564 -13.32 -28.67 19.39
C PRO A 564 -12.20 -28.29 18.41
N SER A 565 -11.99 -27.00 18.11
CA SER A 565 -10.92 -26.54 17.23
C SER A 565 -9.53 -26.75 17.86
N TYR A 566 -9.41 -26.68 19.19
CA TYR A 566 -8.16 -26.94 19.90
C TYR A 566 -7.82 -28.43 20.04
N ALA A 567 -8.80 -29.31 19.85
CA ALA A 567 -8.60 -30.76 19.87
C ALA A 567 -8.14 -31.33 18.50
N LYS A 568 -8.29 -30.57 17.41
CA LYS A 568 -8.09 -31.06 16.03
C LYS A 568 -6.90 -30.48 15.28
N GLU A 569 -6.31 -29.38 15.70
CA GLU A 569 -5.27 -28.66 14.93
C GLU A 569 -3.90 -28.60 15.60
N GLY A 570 -3.28 -29.74 15.80
CA GLY A 570 -1.84 -29.78 16.11
C GLY A 570 -0.98 -29.72 14.85
N LYS A 571 -0.62 -28.55 14.37
CA LYS A 571 0.29 -28.38 13.22
C LYS A 571 1.76 -28.77 13.48
N TRP A 572 2.11 -29.23 14.67
CA TRP A 572 3.51 -29.44 15.08
C TRP A 572 3.91 -30.90 15.32
N SER A 573 3.05 -31.88 15.01
CA SER A 573 3.46 -33.28 15.07
C SER A 573 4.21 -33.69 13.82
N THR A 574 5.48 -33.98 13.96
CA THR A 574 6.32 -34.58 12.87
C THR A 574 5.98 -36.06 12.62
N ASN A 575 5.07 -36.70 13.37
CA ASN A 575 4.88 -38.13 13.38
C ASN A 575 3.43 -38.63 13.27
N ASN A 576 2.50 -37.91 12.67
CA ASN A 576 1.12 -38.35 12.40
C ASN A 576 0.37 -38.95 13.63
N LEU A 577 0.73 -38.59 14.86
CA LEU A 577 0.05 -39.04 16.07
C LEU A 577 -1.20 -38.19 16.35
N PRO A 578 -2.28 -38.77 16.89
CA PRO A 578 -3.50 -38.03 17.22
C PRO A 578 -3.18 -36.99 18.29
N TYR A 579 -3.73 -35.78 18.09
CA TYR A 579 -3.40 -34.58 18.82
C TYR A 579 -4.13 -34.41 20.14
N GLY A 580 -3.45 -33.84 21.13
CA GLY A 580 -4.04 -33.37 22.39
C GLY A 580 -3.43 -34.07 23.61
N GLY A 581 -3.57 -33.43 24.79
CA GLY A 581 -3.07 -33.94 26.04
C GLY A 581 -1.69 -33.41 26.45
N LEU A 582 -0.98 -34.19 27.21
CA LEU A 582 0.36 -33.89 27.75
C LEU A 582 1.39 -34.79 27.07
N ASP A 583 2.37 -34.20 26.37
CA ASP A 583 3.50 -34.93 25.80
C ASP A 583 4.81 -34.33 26.32
N ILE A 584 5.57 -35.14 27.05
CA ILE A 584 6.82 -34.69 27.68
C ILE A 584 7.95 -35.67 27.40
N ARG A 585 9.10 -35.11 27.04
CA ARG A 585 10.37 -35.83 26.85
C ARG A 585 11.37 -35.45 27.93
N SER A 586 11.79 -36.41 28.73
CA SER A 586 12.79 -36.20 29.80
C SER A 586 13.56 -37.48 30.09
N THR A 587 14.77 -37.33 30.67
CA THR A 587 15.61 -38.49 31.09
C THR A 587 15.68 -38.66 32.61
N THR A 588 14.95 -37.87 33.40
CA THR A 588 15.07 -37.83 34.86
C THR A 588 13.73 -37.86 35.57
N THR A 589 13.75 -38.16 36.89
CA THR A 589 12.61 -38.29 37.80
C THR A 589 12.31 -36.94 38.42
N TYR A 590 11.13 -36.36 38.15
CA TYR A 590 10.69 -35.15 38.85
C TYR A 590 9.18 -35.13 39.05
N GLU A 591 8.76 -34.56 40.17
CA GLU A 591 7.39 -34.14 40.41
C GLU A 591 7.15 -32.81 39.70
N LEU A 592 6.73 -32.88 38.42
CA LEU A 592 6.52 -31.70 37.60
C LEU A 592 5.17 -31.03 37.86
N PHE A 593 4.17 -31.82 38.28
CA PHE A 593 2.77 -31.44 38.33
C PHE A 593 2.10 -31.83 39.65
N PRO A 594 2.47 -31.22 40.79
CA PRO A 594 2.00 -31.63 42.10
C PRO A 594 0.48 -31.48 42.32
N VAL A 595 -0.19 -30.62 41.57
CA VAL A 595 -1.63 -30.34 41.72
C VAL A 595 -2.44 -30.63 40.45
N LEU A 596 -1.88 -31.31 39.48
CA LEU A 596 -2.57 -31.61 38.21
C LEU A 596 -3.70 -32.61 38.46
N GLU A 597 -4.93 -32.20 38.18
CA GLU A 597 -6.14 -32.97 38.40
C GLU A 597 -6.66 -33.65 37.13
N LYS A 598 -6.51 -33.02 35.97
CA LYS A 598 -7.14 -33.51 34.74
C LYS A 598 -6.24 -33.33 33.53
N VAL A 599 -6.17 -34.34 32.67
CA VAL A 599 -5.58 -34.30 31.35
C VAL A 599 -6.61 -34.83 30.33
N GLY A 600 -6.99 -33.97 29.38
CA GLY A 600 -7.91 -34.28 28.29
C GLY A 600 -7.21 -34.82 27.03
N GLY A 601 -7.89 -34.74 25.91
CA GLY A 601 -7.34 -35.10 24.59
C GLY A 601 -6.96 -36.57 24.49
N THR A 602 -5.78 -36.84 23.93
CA THR A 602 -5.24 -38.21 23.78
C THR A 602 -4.61 -38.77 25.04
N GLY A 603 -4.60 -37.99 26.13
CA GLY A 603 -4.07 -38.41 27.44
C GLY A 603 -2.64 -37.92 27.68
N ILE A 604 -1.80 -38.79 28.25
CA ILE A 604 -0.43 -38.48 28.66
C ILE A 604 0.54 -39.36 27.88
N THR A 605 1.56 -38.72 27.28
CA THR A 605 2.69 -39.41 26.66
C THR A 605 3.98 -38.98 27.33
N ILE A 606 4.77 -39.94 27.80
CA ILE A 606 6.08 -39.67 28.38
C ILE A 606 7.19 -40.45 27.68
N HIS A 607 8.34 -39.80 27.57
CA HIS A 607 9.52 -40.41 26.95
C HIS A 607 10.74 -40.27 27.88
N GLY A 608 11.43 -41.37 28.12
CA GLY A 608 12.72 -41.37 28.83
C GLY A 608 12.70 -41.24 30.33
N PHE A 609 11.56 -41.12 31.01
CA PHE A 609 11.44 -40.96 32.44
C PHE A 609 11.92 -42.20 33.22
N SER A 610 12.43 -42.02 34.44
CA SER A 610 12.73 -43.11 35.39
C SER A 610 11.64 -43.35 36.41
N ALA A 611 10.83 -42.35 36.75
CA ALA A 611 9.56 -42.44 37.46
C ALA A 611 8.68 -41.23 37.07
N PHE A 612 7.37 -41.36 37.14
CA PHE A 612 6.43 -40.30 36.85
C PHE A 612 5.39 -40.17 37.98
N SER A 613 5.28 -38.99 38.59
CA SER A 613 4.38 -38.71 39.69
C SER A 613 3.45 -37.55 39.38
N CYS A 614 2.14 -37.76 39.58
CA CYS A 614 1.09 -36.76 39.52
C CYS A 614 0.07 -37.07 40.63
N PRO A 615 0.37 -36.74 41.91
CA PRO A 615 -0.35 -37.24 43.10
C PRO A 615 -1.82 -36.81 43.14
N GLU A 616 -2.19 -35.70 42.57
CA GLU A 616 -3.56 -35.16 42.53
C GLU A 616 -4.35 -35.56 41.28
N LEU A 617 -3.75 -36.32 40.34
CA LEU A 617 -4.37 -36.63 39.05
C LEU A 617 -5.57 -37.58 39.20
N VAL A 618 -6.75 -37.12 38.79
CA VAL A 618 -8.02 -37.84 38.87
C VAL A 618 -8.44 -38.42 37.51
N THR A 619 -8.18 -37.69 36.43
CA THR A 619 -8.70 -38.06 35.12
C THR A 619 -7.64 -37.97 34.05
N ILE A 620 -7.49 -39.02 33.27
CA ILE A 620 -6.83 -39.05 31.96
C ILE A 620 -7.90 -39.46 30.93
N ALA A 621 -8.36 -38.54 30.09
CA ALA A 621 -9.45 -38.81 29.16
C ALA A 621 -9.05 -39.77 28.03
N GLY A 622 -7.77 -39.82 27.69
CA GLY A 622 -7.18 -40.70 26.69
C GLY A 622 -6.35 -41.82 27.30
N SER A 623 -5.25 -42.17 26.65
CA SER A 623 -4.33 -43.22 27.08
C SER A 623 -3.17 -42.68 27.94
N LEU A 624 -2.65 -43.47 28.83
CA LEU A 624 -1.33 -43.29 29.38
C LEU A 624 -0.32 -44.02 28.50
N SER A 625 0.54 -43.27 27.83
CA SER A 625 1.53 -43.80 26.91
C SER A 625 2.95 -43.54 27.42
N ALA A 626 3.81 -44.56 27.32
CA ALA A 626 5.22 -44.44 27.62
C ALA A 626 6.03 -45.19 26.57
N ASP A 627 7.04 -44.52 26.02
CA ASP A 627 7.93 -45.14 25.03
C ASP A 627 9.40 -44.88 25.36
N ALA A 628 10.24 -45.90 25.12
CA ALA A 628 11.69 -45.84 25.32
C ALA A 628 12.15 -45.33 26.68
N ALA A 629 11.31 -45.42 27.72
CA ALA A 629 11.62 -45.05 29.09
C ALA A 629 12.25 -46.27 29.85
N SER A 630 13.46 -46.67 29.40
CA SER A 630 14.13 -47.89 29.84
C SER A 630 14.41 -47.95 31.37
N LYS A 631 14.39 -46.82 32.05
CA LYS A 631 14.59 -46.72 33.50
C LYS A 631 13.29 -46.58 34.30
N LEU A 632 12.16 -46.49 33.63
CA LEU A 632 10.86 -46.32 34.30
C LEU A 632 10.49 -47.58 35.05
N THR A 633 10.24 -47.46 36.36
CA THR A 633 9.89 -48.57 37.25
C THR A 633 8.49 -48.40 37.83
N SER A 634 7.94 -47.20 37.94
CA SER A 634 6.67 -46.93 38.60
C SER A 634 5.98 -45.67 38.08
N PHE A 635 4.66 -45.65 38.26
CA PHE A 635 3.80 -44.47 38.16
C PHE A 635 3.23 -44.19 39.53
N ASP A 636 3.25 -42.94 39.99
CA ASP A 636 2.64 -42.49 41.24
C ASP A 636 1.47 -41.55 40.93
N MET A 637 0.25 -42.12 40.87
CA MET A 637 -1.01 -41.44 40.58
C MET A 637 -2.13 -42.00 41.48
N PRO A 638 -2.02 -41.86 42.84
CA PRO A 638 -2.89 -42.55 43.80
C PRO A 638 -4.37 -42.16 43.72
N LYS A 639 -4.69 -40.97 43.14
CA LYS A 639 -6.05 -40.49 43.01
C LYS A 639 -6.69 -40.75 41.64
N LEU A 640 -6.00 -41.45 40.73
CA LEU A 640 -6.51 -41.70 39.40
C LEU A 640 -7.78 -42.56 39.41
N LYS A 641 -8.86 -42.06 38.81
CA LYS A 641 -10.16 -42.70 38.73
C LYS A 641 -10.63 -42.99 37.31
N SER A 642 -10.06 -42.32 36.33
CA SER A 642 -10.46 -42.48 34.93
C SER A 642 -9.24 -42.57 34.01
N LEU A 643 -9.20 -43.65 33.22
CA LEU A 643 -8.15 -43.91 32.23
C LEU A 643 -8.74 -44.78 31.12
N SER A 644 -8.56 -44.34 29.85
CA SER A 644 -9.17 -45.04 28.69
C SER A 644 -8.27 -46.03 28.00
N GLY A 645 -6.96 -46.02 28.26
CA GLY A 645 -6.04 -46.95 27.63
C GLY A 645 -4.61 -46.90 28.18
N VAL A 646 -3.83 -47.90 27.88
CA VAL A 646 -2.41 -48.03 28.19
C VAL A 646 -1.65 -48.37 26.92
N ASN A 647 -0.55 -47.62 26.65
CA ASN A 647 0.33 -47.89 25.53
C ASN A 647 1.78 -47.81 25.99
N PHE A 648 2.36 -48.94 26.40
CA PHE A 648 3.72 -49.04 26.91
C PHE A 648 4.62 -49.81 25.92
N VAL A 649 5.65 -49.13 25.44
CA VAL A 649 6.58 -49.71 24.46
C VAL A 649 8.01 -49.53 24.93
N LYS A 650 8.77 -50.65 25.00
CA LYS A 650 10.20 -50.66 25.34
C LYS A 650 10.53 -50.12 26.75
N LEU A 651 9.70 -50.43 27.76
CA LEU A 651 9.94 -50.08 29.16
C LEU A 651 10.69 -51.21 29.84
N THR A 652 11.97 -51.37 29.56
CA THR A 652 12.78 -52.55 29.92
C THR A 652 12.98 -52.74 31.47
N SER A 653 12.61 -51.77 32.29
CA SER A 653 12.63 -51.87 33.75
C SER A 653 11.25 -51.97 34.37
N PHE A 654 10.16 -51.77 33.62
CA PHE A 654 8.79 -51.76 34.15
C PHE A 654 8.19 -53.16 34.17
N SER A 655 7.70 -53.61 35.34
CA SER A 655 7.17 -54.95 35.53
C SER A 655 5.95 -55.04 36.46
N ASP A 656 5.51 -53.94 37.07
CA ASP A 656 4.37 -53.91 37.99
C ASP A 656 3.20 -53.11 37.36
N PHE A 657 2.18 -53.82 36.92
CA PHE A 657 0.97 -53.27 36.30
C PHE A 657 -0.22 -53.21 37.27
N SER A 658 -0.04 -53.44 38.59
CA SER A 658 -1.12 -53.49 39.57
C SER A 658 -1.91 -52.18 39.68
N ILE A 659 -1.30 -51.03 39.35
CA ILE A 659 -1.98 -49.73 39.31
C ILE A 659 -3.16 -49.70 38.29
N PHE A 660 -3.18 -50.58 37.32
CA PHE A 660 -4.22 -50.65 36.29
C PHE A 660 -5.32 -51.66 36.57
N GLU A 661 -5.27 -52.41 37.66
CA GLU A 661 -6.24 -53.44 38.03
C GLU A 661 -7.70 -52.94 38.00
N THR A 662 -7.98 -51.84 38.69
CA THR A 662 -9.34 -51.29 38.79
C THR A 662 -9.89 -50.85 37.43
N PHE A 663 -9.07 -50.29 36.54
CA PHE A 663 -9.48 -49.82 35.22
C PHE A 663 -9.80 -50.98 34.27
N ILE A 664 -9.12 -52.11 34.39
CA ILE A 664 -9.42 -53.34 33.65
C ILE A 664 -10.71 -53.99 34.19
N ARG A 665 -10.79 -54.18 35.54
CA ARG A 665 -11.94 -54.79 36.20
C ARG A 665 -13.24 -54.01 35.93
N ASP A 666 -13.19 -52.67 35.93
CA ASP A 666 -14.33 -51.79 35.74
C ASP A 666 -14.58 -51.50 34.25
N ASN A 667 -13.92 -52.18 33.31
CA ASN A 667 -14.01 -52.07 31.86
C ASN A 667 -13.78 -50.62 31.32
N GLN A 668 -13.02 -49.83 32.03
CA GLN A 668 -12.59 -48.51 31.53
C GLN A 668 -11.54 -48.67 30.45
N ILE A 669 -10.64 -49.61 30.55
CA ILE A 669 -9.69 -50.00 29.53
C ILE A 669 -10.21 -51.26 28.85
N THR A 670 -10.32 -51.25 27.53
CA THR A 670 -10.73 -52.40 26.72
C THR A 670 -9.54 -52.99 25.94
N GLU A 671 -9.67 -54.22 25.43
CA GLU A 671 -8.59 -54.93 24.76
C GLU A 671 -7.87 -54.15 23.68
N PRO A 672 -8.56 -53.43 22.76
CA PRO A 672 -7.89 -52.62 21.72
C PRO A 672 -7.02 -51.50 22.29
N ASN A 673 -7.30 -51.03 23.49
CA ASN A 673 -6.62 -49.92 24.15
C ASN A 673 -5.57 -50.38 25.16
N TRP A 674 -5.26 -51.69 25.23
CA TRP A 674 -4.20 -52.27 26.03
C TRP A 674 -3.03 -52.70 25.13
N ILE A 675 -2.00 -51.85 25.01
CA ILE A 675 -0.82 -52.09 24.17
C ILE A 675 0.40 -52.14 25.09
N VAL A 676 0.99 -53.32 25.27
CA VAL A 676 2.19 -53.52 26.09
C VAL A 676 3.16 -54.36 25.29
N SER A 677 4.37 -53.86 25.04
CA SER A 677 5.40 -54.56 24.28
C SER A 677 6.83 -54.13 24.63
N GLY A 678 7.75 -55.05 24.70
CA GLY A 678 9.16 -54.77 24.99
C GLY A 678 9.41 -54.22 26.41
N CYS A 679 8.50 -54.42 27.34
CA CYS A 679 8.66 -54.11 28.75
C CYS A 679 9.38 -55.27 29.46
N LYS A 680 9.83 -55.07 30.73
CA LYS A 680 10.40 -56.11 31.54
C LYS A 680 9.39 -57.25 31.79
N TYR A 681 8.12 -56.94 31.95
CA TYR A 681 6.98 -57.82 31.94
C TYR A 681 5.96 -57.32 30.94
N ASN A 682 5.32 -58.23 30.16
CA ASN A 682 4.40 -57.86 29.07
C ASN A 682 3.08 -58.62 29.27
N PRO A 683 2.21 -58.25 30.25
CA PRO A 683 0.94 -58.90 30.40
C PRO A 683 0.00 -58.59 29.25
N THR A 684 -0.65 -59.64 28.75
CA THR A 684 -1.76 -59.49 27.79
C THR A 684 -2.98 -58.88 28.51
N TYR A 685 -3.95 -58.39 27.76
CA TYR A 685 -5.20 -57.92 28.34
C TYR A 685 -5.91 -59.02 29.15
N GLN A 686 -5.83 -60.28 28.69
CA GLN A 686 -6.36 -61.44 29.39
C GLN A 686 -5.58 -61.73 30.67
N ASP A 687 -4.24 -61.61 30.66
CA ASP A 687 -3.46 -61.78 31.90
C ASP A 687 -3.85 -60.76 32.97
N MET A 688 -4.14 -59.52 32.56
CA MET A 688 -4.62 -58.48 33.47
C MET A 688 -6.01 -58.85 34.05
N LYS A 689 -6.91 -59.40 33.25
CA LYS A 689 -8.21 -59.91 33.76
C LYS A 689 -8.07 -61.07 34.71
N ASP A 690 -7.06 -61.91 34.51
CA ASP A 690 -6.75 -63.06 35.35
C ASP A 690 -5.96 -62.72 36.64
N GLY A 691 -5.75 -61.42 36.91
CA GLY A 691 -5.03 -60.95 38.08
C GLY A 691 -3.49 -61.09 38.01
N LYS A 692 -2.92 -61.30 36.82
CA LYS A 692 -1.47 -61.44 36.61
C LYS A 692 -0.83 -60.07 36.35
N TYR A 693 -0.77 -59.22 37.34
CA TYR A 693 -0.26 -57.85 37.25
C TYR A 693 1.26 -57.74 37.32
N LYS A 694 1.93 -58.81 37.84
CA LYS A 694 3.39 -58.89 38.03
C LYS A 694 3.92 -60.21 37.52
N PRO A 695 5.23 -60.32 37.22
CA PRO A 695 5.84 -61.61 36.91
C PRO A 695 5.59 -62.58 38.08
N ALA A 696 5.40 -63.86 37.79
CA ALA A 696 5.42 -64.87 38.82
C ALA A 696 6.81 -64.90 39.52
N GLU A 697 6.87 -64.97 40.81
CA GLU A 697 8.11 -65.06 41.61
C GLU A 697 8.92 -66.30 41.22
#